data_923b5e3c08550a9acb627ba4ad3e190f
#
_entry.id   923b5e3c08550a9acb627ba4ad3e190f
#
_cell.length_a   1.000
_cell.length_b   1.000
_cell.length_c   1.000
_cell.angle_alpha   90.00
_cell.angle_beta   90.00
_cell.angle_gamma   90.00
#
_symmetry.space_group_name_H-M   'P 1'
#
loop_
_entity.id
_entity.type
_entity.pdbx_description
1 polymer ?
#
loop_
_entity_poly.entity_id
_entity_poly.type
_entity_poly.pdbx_seq_one_letter_code
_entity_poly.pdbx_strand_id
1 'polypeptide(L)'
;MKDIEAGKIKVFEKKTWYPSPFASEILFQFQQEFLYMEKAPHPGNNDYPSISGPEALNLSYRKPASETVLRDDAVLKIIENNNTKYKFEKVNSSNELHSFLLIYGDIDTKLFTGVFKDWSNELLQNNRIVLTPKGLPRYIAVEEISLYSVAEGAAIEHPDLQYISKDDNSWTQDDAISRILRRYARYNSPFTLANLVERYPYTNEKCEKILARLRSEGYLIFLEEHKLYYHSTIYDRATRLSINMAADEIKTRDACALSSLLIDWHKIGSTSVSLQDRLYEVVTQLEGLYLPVESWENIVFPARINGYAQNLLDKLCASGMVTWRISPLDSITDIKLAWFKVESISLEENEPAFMQALTNGENEAASNQVLTNEECGNITSPALADKKITNVSFRKSDDEDNKDTLSQISTDMKNKNVFTPELTDNEKTIYMILKRKGACFTHVLTSLSNFSASVVLDILRDLVLKGLVVNDSFQPVRYFLNKKVFEAGNSMQKARHAARMVSGADLGRWELSYPPKKLSVRDFIHLCGLRYGLITKEINSLEQSPYTWSEVYEVLKLMEYAGEIHRGYFFKGISGIQFMFPDSLKKLSLENDSYIVLNACDPAQPYGRIIPHSEHSMQFSCVPSNAVVLYNGEPVLLMERHGEKLTFNGDSNILLNSVTAFKNAFQEKRLWPEKKRIIIKSWPEDEEQKVILKSALTQAGFISEIDKMVLWCKRS
;
A
#
# COMPACT_ATOMS: atom_id res chain seq x y z
N MET A 1 24.63 6.25 -42.03
CA MET A 1 23.94 6.35 -43.33
C MET A 1 24.86 5.95 -44.48
N LYS A 2 25.96 6.66 -44.80
CA LYS A 2 26.85 6.34 -45.94
C LYS A 2 27.36 4.88 -45.98
N ASP A 3 27.64 4.24 -44.85
CA ASP A 3 28.11 2.85 -44.82
C ASP A 3 26.97 1.82 -44.94
N ILE A 4 25.74 2.21 -44.62
CA ILE A 4 24.51 1.44 -44.89
C ILE A 4 24.18 1.50 -46.37
N GLU A 5 24.23 2.70 -46.98
CA GLU A 5 24.02 2.92 -48.42
C GLU A 5 25.10 2.24 -49.26
N ALA A 6 26.34 2.16 -48.78
CA ALA A 6 27.45 1.46 -49.42
C ALA A 6 27.43 -0.06 -49.22
N GLY A 7 26.41 -0.61 -48.55
CA GLY A 7 26.27 -2.06 -48.30
C GLY A 7 27.28 -2.68 -47.33
N LYS A 8 28.09 -1.84 -46.64
CA LYS A 8 29.06 -2.31 -45.64
C LYS A 8 28.40 -2.79 -44.34
N ILE A 9 27.25 -2.22 -44.02
CA ILE A 9 26.43 -2.60 -42.84
C ILE A 9 25.15 -3.21 -43.37
N LYS A 10 24.91 -4.50 -43.05
CA LYS A 10 23.65 -5.18 -43.37
C LYS A 10 22.62 -4.81 -42.36
N VAL A 11 21.53 -4.19 -42.82
CA VAL A 11 20.36 -3.88 -41.98
C VAL A 11 19.38 -5.06 -42.04
N PHE A 12 19.04 -5.62 -40.90
CA PHE A 12 18.01 -6.65 -40.77
C PHE A 12 16.78 -6.05 -40.13
N GLU A 13 15.68 -6.06 -40.81
CA GLU A 13 14.39 -5.68 -40.25
C GLU A 13 13.79 -6.90 -39.52
N LYS A 14 13.58 -6.77 -38.21
CA LYS A 14 12.88 -7.79 -37.40
C LYS A 14 11.65 -7.16 -36.77
N LYS A 15 10.47 -7.62 -37.15
CA LYS A 15 9.22 -7.23 -36.51
C LYS A 15 9.10 -7.98 -35.20
N THR A 16 9.11 -7.26 -34.10
CA THR A 16 8.94 -7.79 -32.74
C THR A 16 7.60 -7.31 -32.15
N TRP A 17 7.01 -8.14 -31.32
CA TRP A 17 5.76 -7.83 -30.62
C TRP A 17 5.96 -6.80 -29.48
N TYR A 18 7.21 -6.59 -29.08
CA TYR A 18 7.62 -5.68 -28.03
C TYR A 18 8.62 -4.67 -28.59
N PRO A 19 8.53 -3.39 -28.19
CA PRO A 19 9.52 -2.41 -28.56
C PRO A 19 10.88 -2.80 -27.98
N SER A 20 11.95 -2.45 -28.68
CA SER A 20 13.31 -2.61 -28.14
C SER A 20 13.46 -1.72 -26.88
N PRO A 21 14.44 -1.99 -25.99
CA PRO A 21 14.68 -1.15 -24.82
C PRO A 21 14.82 0.35 -25.18
N PHE A 22 15.47 0.67 -26.29
CA PHE A 22 15.60 2.05 -26.79
C PHE A 22 14.27 2.63 -27.30
N ALA A 23 13.47 1.83 -28.01
CA ALA A 23 12.17 2.25 -28.49
C ALA A 23 11.15 2.38 -27.35
N SER A 24 11.28 1.59 -26.29
CA SER A 24 10.42 1.66 -25.10
C SER A 24 10.56 3.00 -24.40
N GLU A 25 11.78 3.51 -24.27
CA GLU A 25 12.05 4.80 -23.62
C GLU A 25 11.46 5.96 -24.44
N ILE A 26 11.65 5.95 -25.75
CA ILE A 26 11.08 6.96 -26.66
C ILE A 26 9.54 6.90 -26.67
N LEU A 27 8.97 5.70 -26.74
CA LEU A 27 7.51 5.51 -26.69
C LEU A 27 6.92 5.95 -25.34
N PHE A 28 7.63 5.71 -24.25
CA PHE A 28 7.23 6.14 -22.91
C PHE A 28 7.23 7.67 -22.79
N GLN A 29 8.30 8.35 -23.26
CA GLN A 29 8.37 9.81 -23.29
C GLN A 29 7.25 10.41 -24.16
N PHE A 30 7.02 9.84 -25.34
CA PHE A 30 5.96 10.28 -26.26
C PHE A 30 4.56 10.07 -25.66
N GLN A 31 4.33 8.98 -24.94
CA GLN A 31 3.07 8.74 -24.26
C GLN A 31 2.86 9.67 -23.06
N GLN A 32 3.92 10.00 -22.33
CA GLN A 32 3.85 11.00 -21.25
C GLN A 32 3.50 12.39 -21.82
N GLU A 33 4.15 12.81 -22.88
CA GLU A 33 3.92 14.12 -23.50
C GLU A 33 2.50 14.25 -24.07
N PHE A 34 1.97 13.18 -24.65
CA PHE A 34 0.63 13.15 -25.25
C PHE A 34 -0.52 13.05 -24.22
N LEU A 35 -0.31 12.36 -23.10
CA LEU A 35 -1.34 12.13 -22.08
C LEU A 35 -1.43 13.25 -21.03
N TYR A 36 -0.33 13.96 -20.81
CA TYR A 36 -0.23 14.95 -19.74
C TYR A 36 -0.01 16.37 -20.27
N MET A 37 -0.66 16.83 -21.29
CA MET A 37 -0.59 18.19 -21.91
C MET A 37 -0.45 19.38 -20.91
N GLU A 38 0.08 19.16 -19.73
CA GLU A 38 0.60 20.18 -18.84
C GLU A 38 2.06 20.41 -19.15
N LYS A 39 2.38 21.66 -19.49
CA LYS A 39 3.67 22.23 -19.88
C LYS A 39 4.88 21.37 -19.49
N ALA A 40 5.55 20.82 -20.51
CA ALA A 40 6.84 20.18 -20.35
C ALA A 40 7.81 21.12 -19.61
N PRO A 41 8.55 20.65 -18.60
CA PRO A 41 9.62 21.43 -18.00
C PRO A 41 10.66 21.70 -19.08
N HIS A 42 11.15 22.94 -19.12
CA HIS A 42 12.13 23.40 -20.12
C HIS A 42 13.35 22.46 -20.18
N PRO A 43 13.89 22.17 -21.37
CA PRO A 43 15.08 21.35 -21.51
C PRO A 43 16.30 22.11 -20.97
N GLY A 44 16.70 21.74 -19.76
CA GLY A 44 17.83 22.41 -19.08
C GLY A 44 18.28 21.82 -17.75
N ASN A 45 17.53 20.96 -17.13
CA ASN A 45 17.92 20.30 -15.88
C ASN A 45 18.04 18.78 -16.08
N ASN A 46 19.28 18.31 -16.15
CA ASN A 46 19.66 16.89 -16.30
C ASN A 46 19.64 16.11 -14.98
N ASP A 47 18.64 16.29 -14.11
CA ASP A 47 18.53 15.57 -12.83
C ASP A 47 17.31 14.63 -12.79
N TYR A 48 17.12 13.82 -13.84
CA TYR A 48 16.17 12.71 -13.77
C TYR A 48 16.94 11.40 -13.55
N PRO A 49 16.70 10.66 -12.46
CA PRO A 49 17.17 9.29 -12.37
C PRO A 49 16.47 8.48 -13.46
N SER A 50 17.24 8.07 -14.47
CA SER A 50 16.79 7.14 -15.50
C SER A 50 16.41 5.82 -14.81
N ILE A 51 15.12 5.51 -14.77
CA ILE A 51 14.64 4.17 -14.43
C ILE A 51 14.88 3.28 -15.65
N SER A 52 16.13 2.93 -15.85
CA SER A 52 16.57 1.96 -16.85
C SER A 52 16.71 0.60 -16.16
N GLY A 53 15.69 -0.26 -16.29
CA GLY A 53 15.78 -1.62 -15.81
C GLY A 53 14.61 -2.48 -16.27
N PRO A 54 14.75 -3.82 -16.21
CA PRO A 54 13.68 -4.77 -16.53
C PRO A 54 12.42 -4.61 -15.67
N GLU A 55 12.49 -3.83 -14.58
CA GLU A 55 11.35 -3.54 -13.71
C GLU A 55 10.30 -2.63 -14.36
N ALA A 56 10.70 -1.69 -15.23
CA ALA A 56 9.76 -0.84 -15.96
C ALA A 56 8.91 -1.65 -16.96
N LEU A 57 9.48 -2.72 -17.53
CA LEU A 57 8.79 -3.63 -18.44
C LEU A 57 7.81 -4.56 -17.74
N ASN A 58 8.09 -4.95 -16.47
CA ASN A 58 7.17 -5.75 -15.66
C ASN A 58 5.95 -4.98 -15.17
N LEU A 59 6.01 -3.64 -15.14
CA LEU A 59 4.89 -2.78 -14.77
C LEU A 59 3.75 -2.80 -15.79
N SER A 60 4.05 -2.99 -17.08
CA SER A 60 3.05 -3.03 -18.16
C SER A 60 2.30 -4.36 -18.27
N TYR A 61 2.70 -5.43 -17.55
CA TYR A 61 2.17 -6.79 -17.69
C TYR A 61 1.60 -7.42 -16.42
N ARG A 62 1.57 -6.72 -15.29
CA ARG A 62 0.80 -7.24 -14.14
C ARG A 62 -0.69 -7.09 -14.43
N LYS A 63 -1.41 -8.23 -14.52
CA LYS A 63 -2.87 -8.26 -14.43
C LYS A 63 -3.29 -7.38 -13.25
N PRO A 64 -4.33 -6.53 -13.40
CA PRO A 64 -4.88 -5.83 -12.26
C PRO A 64 -5.21 -6.87 -11.18
N ALA A 65 -4.68 -6.66 -9.97
CA ALA A 65 -4.75 -7.61 -8.88
C ALA A 65 -6.10 -7.64 -8.16
N SER A 66 -7.16 -7.12 -8.76
CA SER A 66 -8.52 -7.21 -8.25
C SER A 66 -9.48 -7.57 -9.38
N GLU A 67 -10.49 -8.35 -9.08
CA GLU A 67 -11.66 -8.58 -9.93
C GLU A 67 -12.36 -7.25 -10.21
N THR A 68 -11.84 -6.51 -11.18
CA THR A 68 -12.48 -5.27 -11.63
C THR A 68 -13.72 -5.69 -12.37
N VAL A 69 -14.87 -5.47 -11.77
CA VAL A 69 -16.16 -5.74 -12.42
C VAL A 69 -16.26 -4.84 -13.64
N LEU A 70 -16.31 -5.45 -14.83
CA LEU A 70 -16.56 -4.73 -16.06
C LEU A 70 -17.96 -4.11 -16.02
N ARG A 71 -18.05 -2.83 -16.33
CA ARG A 71 -19.35 -2.13 -16.43
C ARG A 71 -19.94 -2.34 -17.82
N ASP A 72 -21.21 -2.69 -17.88
CA ASP A 72 -21.92 -2.94 -19.14
C ASP A 72 -21.92 -1.71 -20.05
N ASP A 73 -22.08 -0.51 -19.49
CA ASP A 73 -22.07 0.75 -20.23
C ASP A 73 -20.69 1.07 -20.84
N ALA A 74 -19.59 0.73 -20.15
CA ALA A 74 -18.25 0.84 -20.70
C ALA A 74 -18.00 -0.16 -21.82
N VAL A 75 -18.45 -1.40 -21.63
CA VAL A 75 -18.36 -2.45 -22.65
C VAL A 75 -19.15 -2.05 -23.90
N LEU A 76 -20.37 -1.54 -23.76
CA LEU A 76 -21.19 -1.07 -24.88
C LEU A 76 -20.51 0.04 -25.66
N LYS A 77 -19.95 1.06 -25.01
CA LYS A 77 -19.19 2.14 -25.68
C LYS A 77 -18.00 1.62 -26.48
N ILE A 78 -17.29 0.61 -25.96
CA ILE A 78 -16.17 0.00 -26.68
C ILE A 78 -16.65 -0.80 -27.88
N ILE A 79 -17.76 -1.55 -27.74
CA ILE A 79 -18.38 -2.29 -28.85
C ILE A 79 -18.78 -1.34 -29.97
N GLU A 80 -19.51 -0.27 -29.68
CA GLU A 80 -19.92 0.74 -30.66
C GLU A 80 -18.76 1.32 -31.46
N ASN A 81 -17.62 1.54 -30.80
CA ASN A 81 -16.43 2.10 -31.46
C ASN A 81 -15.58 1.07 -32.20
N ASN A 82 -15.64 -0.20 -31.86
CA ASN A 82 -14.72 -1.20 -32.38
C ASN A 82 -15.37 -2.29 -33.23
N ASN A 83 -16.67 -2.57 -33.05
CA ASN A 83 -17.34 -3.68 -33.74
C ASN A 83 -17.45 -3.43 -35.24
N THR A 84 -17.22 -4.51 -36.02
CA THR A 84 -17.23 -4.52 -37.47
C THR A 84 -18.54 -3.92 -38.03
N LYS A 85 -19.69 -4.25 -37.41
CA LYS A 85 -20.99 -3.75 -37.84
C LYS A 85 -21.07 -2.22 -37.85
N TYR A 86 -20.69 -1.55 -36.75
CA TYR A 86 -20.76 -0.08 -36.66
C TYR A 86 -19.75 0.63 -37.55
N LYS A 87 -18.61 -0.02 -37.84
CA LYS A 87 -17.62 0.52 -38.78
C LYS A 87 -18.03 0.32 -40.22
N PHE A 88 -18.74 -0.76 -40.54
CA PHE A 88 -19.27 -1.05 -41.85
C PHE A 88 -20.25 0.04 -42.32
N GLU A 89 -21.09 0.54 -41.45
CA GLU A 89 -22.06 1.62 -41.73
C GLU A 89 -21.40 2.94 -42.15
N LYS A 90 -20.08 3.11 -41.89
CA LYS A 90 -19.28 4.32 -42.21
C LYS A 90 -18.58 4.24 -43.56
N VAL A 91 -18.72 3.14 -44.30
CA VAL A 91 -18.11 2.97 -45.62
C VAL A 91 -18.89 3.79 -46.66
N ASN A 92 -18.20 4.54 -47.51
CA ASN A 92 -18.85 5.49 -48.42
C ASN A 92 -18.60 5.20 -49.92
N SER A 93 -17.86 4.13 -50.26
CA SER A 93 -17.62 3.75 -51.66
C SER A 93 -17.35 2.25 -51.81
N SER A 94 -17.48 1.72 -53.04
CA SER A 94 -17.15 0.33 -53.38
C SER A 94 -15.65 0.02 -53.12
N ASN A 95 -14.73 0.96 -53.36
CA ASN A 95 -13.30 0.78 -53.09
C ASN A 95 -13.02 0.74 -51.58
N GLU A 96 -13.67 1.59 -50.78
CA GLU A 96 -13.56 1.52 -49.35
C GLU A 96 -14.13 0.21 -48.79
N LEU A 97 -15.23 -0.30 -49.38
CA LEU A 97 -15.83 -1.58 -49.01
C LEU A 97 -14.85 -2.74 -49.26
N HIS A 98 -14.15 -2.74 -50.38
CA HIS A 98 -13.11 -3.73 -50.64
C HIS A 98 -11.96 -3.64 -49.63
N SER A 99 -11.45 -2.43 -49.37
CA SER A 99 -10.43 -2.19 -48.33
C SER A 99 -10.91 -2.60 -46.95
N PHE A 100 -12.19 -2.42 -46.67
CA PHE A 100 -12.82 -2.85 -45.41
C PHE A 100 -12.76 -4.37 -45.24
N LEU A 101 -13.07 -5.12 -46.30
CA LEU A 101 -12.96 -6.59 -46.28
C LEU A 101 -11.52 -7.07 -46.04
N LEU A 102 -10.55 -6.40 -46.61
CA LEU A 102 -9.12 -6.72 -46.35
C LEU A 102 -8.70 -6.52 -44.89
N ILE A 103 -9.22 -5.47 -44.25
CA ILE A 103 -8.86 -5.09 -42.86
C ILE A 103 -9.64 -5.93 -41.84
N TYR A 104 -10.95 -5.99 -41.99
CA TYR A 104 -11.86 -6.57 -41.02
C TYR A 104 -12.20 -8.04 -41.28
N GLY A 105 -11.95 -8.53 -42.47
CA GLY A 105 -12.22 -9.90 -42.88
C GLY A 105 -13.61 -10.08 -43.50
N ASP A 106 -14.17 -11.25 -43.31
CA ASP A 106 -15.44 -11.66 -43.86
C ASP A 106 -16.63 -10.89 -43.26
N ILE A 107 -17.59 -10.53 -44.08
CA ILE A 107 -18.81 -9.84 -43.67
C ILE A 107 -20.07 -10.62 -44.13
N ASP A 108 -21.01 -10.76 -43.19
CA ASP A 108 -22.31 -11.43 -43.46
C ASP A 108 -23.04 -10.70 -44.56
N THR A 109 -23.54 -11.46 -45.56
CA THR A 109 -24.33 -10.92 -46.67
C THR A 109 -25.59 -10.20 -46.24
N LYS A 110 -26.14 -10.53 -45.07
CA LYS A 110 -27.31 -9.84 -44.50
C LYS A 110 -27.10 -8.35 -44.23
N LEU A 111 -25.87 -7.93 -44.06
CA LEU A 111 -25.52 -6.51 -43.81
C LEU A 111 -25.54 -5.69 -45.12
N PHE A 112 -25.52 -6.33 -46.29
CA PHE A 112 -25.50 -5.65 -47.57
C PHE A 112 -26.93 -5.30 -48.03
N THR A 113 -27.42 -4.18 -47.57
CA THR A 113 -28.73 -3.62 -47.93
C THR A 113 -28.57 -2.24 -48.61
N GLY A 114 -29.55 -1.82 -49.43
CA GLY A 114 -29.49 -0.53 -50.11
C GLY A 114 -28.22 -0.34 -50.95
N VAL A 115 -27.53 0.76 -50.80
CA VAL A 115 -26.32 1.14 -51.54
C VAL A 115 -25.18 0.11 -51.39
N PHE A 116 -25.06 -0.54 -50.24
CA PHE A 116 -24.05 -1.58 -50.02
C PHE A 116 -24.27 -2.81 -50.93
N LYS A 117 -25.53 -3.11 -51.27
CA LYS A 117 -25.85 -4.17 -52.20
C LYS A 117 -25.40 -3.83 -53.59
N ASP A 118 -25.54 -2.57 -54.03
CA ASP A 118 -25.10 -2.12 -55.34
C ASP A 118 -23.59 -2.18 -55.42
N TRP A 119 -22.85 -1.71 -54.41
CA TRP A 119 -21.38 -1.81 -54.35
C TRP A 119 -20.90 -3.25 -54.30
N SER A 120 -21.61 -4.15 -53.59
CA SER A 120 -21.22 -5.56 -53.58
C SER A 120 -21.41 -6.22 -54.95
N ASN A 121 -22.46 -5.88 -55.68
CA ASN A 121 -22.70 -6.34 -57.05
C ASN A 121 -21.60 -5.81 -58.03
N GLU A 122 -21.22 -4.54 -57.92
CA GLU A 122 -20.13 -3.95 -58.69
C GLU A 122 -18.82 -4.69 -58.42
N LEU A 123 -18.48 -4.95 -57.11
CA LEU A 123 -17.25 -5.64 -56.72
C LEU A 123 -17.25 -7.12 -57.16
N LEU A 124 -18.44 -7.79 -57.17
CA LEU A 124 -18.57 -9.15 -57.71
C LEU A 124 -18.34 -9.20 -59.20
N GLN A 125 -18.92 -8.24 -59.97
CA GLN A 125 -18.73 -8.15 -61.43
C GLN A 125 -17.30 -7.85 -61.79
N ASN A 126 -16.61 -7.08 -60.97
CA ASN A 126 -15.18 -6.76 -61.13
C ASN A 126 -14.22 -7.79 -60.57
N ASN A 127 -14.72 -8.95 -60.14
CA ASN A 127 -13.93 -10.05 -59.54
C ASN A 127 -13.10 -9.65 -58.33
N ARG A 128 -13.54 -8.67 -57.54
CA ARG A 128 -12.80 -8.16 -56.36
C ARG A 128 -13.24 -8.79 -55.04
N ILE A 129 -14.42 -9.31 -54.96
CA ILE A 129 -14.96 -10.04 -53.81
C ILE A 129 -15.57 -11.36 -54.25
N VAL A 130 -15.64 -12.29 -53.28
CA VAL A 130 -16.23 -13.62 -53.53
C VAL A 130 -17.03 -14.05 -52.32
N LEU A 131 -18.01 -14.96 -52.58
CA LEU A 131 -18.83 -15.55 -51.52
C LEU A 131 -18.15 -16.79 -50.94
N THR A 132 -18.19 -16.95 -49.63
CA THR A 132 -17.70 -18.18 -48.97
C THR A 132 -18.63 -19.38 -49.25
N PRO A 133 -18.07 -20.59 -49.51
CA PRO A 133 -18.87 -21.74 -49.96
C PRO A 133 -19.60 -22.45 -48.82
N LYS A 134 -19.12 -22.31 -47.56
CA LYS A 134 -19.68 -23.00 -46.40
C LYS A 134 -19.99 -22.07 -45.24
N GLY A 135 -20.86 -22.47 -44.34
CA GLY A 135 -21.34 -21.71 -43.20
C GLY A 135 -22.37 -20.64 -43.56
N LEU A 136 -22.46 -19.58 -42.78
CA LEU A 136 -23.27 -18.43 -43.16
C LEU A 136 -22.66 -17.77 -44.42
N PRO A 137 -23.48 -17.32 -45.39
CA PRO A 137 -22.97 -16.69 -46.60
C PRO A 137 -22.30 -15.35 -46.25
N ARG A 138 -21.01 -15.22 -46.59
CA ARG A 138 -20.18 -14.08 -46.28
C ARG A 138 -19.36 -13.65 -47.48
N TYR A 139 -19.18 -12.34 -47.66
CA TYR A 139 -18.29 -11.80 -48.65
C TYR A 139 -16.87 -11.69 -48.06
N ILE A 140 -15.87 -12.08 -48.83
CA ILE A 140 -14.45 -11.93 -48.57
C ILE A 140 -13.77 -11.25 -49.77
N ALA A 141 -12.64 -10.58 -49.52
CA ALA A 141 -11.80 -10.05 -50.60
C ALA A 141 -11.12 -11.22 -51.33
N VAL A 142 -10.95 -11.06 -52.64
CA VAL A 142 -10.37 -12.09 -53.52
C VAL A 142 -8.97 -12.48 -53.08
N GLU A 143 -8.19 -11.54 -52.55
CA GLU A 143 -6.82 -11.75 -52.02
C GLU A 143 -6.78 -12.75 -50.85
N GLU A 144 -7.92 -12.99 -50.19
CA GLU A 144 -8.01 -13.91 -49.06
C GLU A 144 -8.57 -15.29 -49.39
N ILE A 145 -8.86 -15.57 -50.64
CA ILE A 145 -9.39 -16.88 -51.11
C ILE A 145 -8.55 -18.04 -50.58
N SER A 146 -7.24 -17.99 -50.69
CA SER A 146 -6.34 -19.06 -50.24
C SER A 146 -6.50 -19.36 -48.76
N LEU A 147 -6.61 -18.30 -47.93
CA LEU A 147 -6.79 -18.43 -46.48
C LEU A 147 -8.12 -19.11 -46.12
N TYR A 148 -9.21 -18.63 -46.71
CA TYR A 148 -10.56 -19.19 -46.41
C TYR A 148 -10.77 -20.57 -47.03
N SER A 149 -10.20 -20.85 -48.24
CA SER A 149 -10.25 -22.20 -48.83
C SER A 149 -9.59 -23.24 -47.95
N VAL A 150 -8.41 -22.94 -47.40
CA VAL A 150 -7.72 -23.85 -46.48
C VAL A 150 -8.48 -23.99 -45.15
N ALA A 151 -8.95 -22.89 -44.60
CA ALA A 151 -9.68 -22.88 -43.32
C ALA A 151 -10.99 -23.66 -43.37
N GLU A 152 -11.76 -23.50 -44.44
CA GLU A 152 -13.09 -24.16 -44.62
C GLU A 152 -13.00 -25.53 -45.27
N GLY A 153 -11.81 -25.91 -45.75
CA GLY A 153 -11.60 -27.20 -46.45
C GLY A 153 -12.51 -27.29 -47.71
N ALA A 154 -12.66 -26.20 -48.44
CA ALA A 154 -13.45 -26.13 -49.66
C ALA A 154 -12.79 -25.21 -50.66
N ALA A 155 -12.64 -25.66 -51.90
CA ALA A 155 -12.09 -24.81 -52.95
C ALA A 155 -13.10 -23.69 -53.29
N ILE A 156 -12.60 -22.46 -53.41
CA ILE A 156 -13.36 -21.31 -53.90
C ILE A 156 -12.86 -21.09 -55.34
N GLU A 157 -13.74 -21.35 -56.31
CA GLU A 157 -13.44 -21.14 -57.71
C GLU A 157 -13.45 -19.63 -58.05
N HIS A 158 -12.40 -19.15 -58.65
CA HIS A 158 -12.26 -17.77 -59.11
C HIS A 158 -11.41 -17.70 -60.39
N PRO A 159 -11.81 -16.91 -61.41
CA PRO A 159 -11.13 -16.85 -62.71
C PRO A 159 -9.64 -16.47 -62.60
N ASP A 160 -9.30 -15.61 -61.66
CA ASP A 160 -7.96 -15.04 -61.52
C ASP A 160 -7.09 -15.73 -60.47
N LEU A 161 -7.47 -16.93 -59.99
CA LEU A 161 -6.72 -17.69 -58.96
C LEU A 161 -5.27 -17.93 -59.29
N GLN A 162 -4.91 -18.07 -60.56
CA GLN A 162 -3.52 -18.26 -61.02
C GLN A 162 -2.60 -17.05 -60.79
N TYR A 163 -3.18 -15.86 -60.65
CA TYR A 163 -2.45 -14.62 -60.45
C TYR A 163 -2.38 -14.21 -58.96
N ILE A 164 -3.30 -14.70 -58.13
CA ILE A 164 -3.47 -14.31 -56.75
C ILE A 164 -2.68 -15.24 -55.79
N SER A 165 -2.43 -16.48 -56.19
CA SER A 165 -1.79 -17.52 -55.34
C SER A 165 -0.25 -17.49 -55.31
N LYS A 166 0.42 -16.33 -55.49
CA LYS A 166 1.85 -16.20 -55.43
C LYS A 166 2.49 -16.12 -54.03
N ASP A 167 1.68 -16.13 -52.97
CA ASP A 167 2.22 -16.26 -51.62
C ASP A 167 2.39 -17.75 -51.26
N ASP A 168 3.64 -18.17 -51.21
CA ASP A 168 4.15 -19.50 -50.84
C ASP A 168 3.84 -19.90 -49.37
N ASN A 169 2.74 -19.44 -48.81
CA ASN A 169 2.32 -19.78 -47.45
C ASN A 169 1.53 -21.08 -47.45
N SER A 170 2.20 -22.17 -47.21
CA SER A 170 1.57 -23.48 -46.87
C SER A 170 0.90 -23.42 -45.49
N TRP A 171 -0.28 -22.79 -45.41
CA TRP A 171 -1.07 -22.76 -44.19
C TRP A 171 -1.53 -24.20 -43.81
N THR A 172 -1.32 -24.57 -42.55
CA THR A 172 -2.11 -25.64 -41.99
C THR A 172 -3.57 -25.17 -41.77
N GLN A 173 -4.53 -26.09 -41.80
CA GLN A 173 -5.92 -25.74 -41.57
C GLN A 173 -6.11 -25.02 -40.22
N ASP A 174 -5.45 -25.49 -39.15
CA ASP A 174 -5.53 -24.92 -37.82
C ASP A 174 -4.93 -23.50 -37.78
N ASP A 175 -3.85 -23.22 -38.52
CA ASP A 175 -3.26 -21.88 -38.56
C ASP A 175 -4.14 -20.91 -39.35
N ALA A 176 -4.74 -21.35 -40.45
CA ALA A 176 -5.68 -20.54 -41.21
C ALA A 176 -6.91 -20.17 -40.39
N ILE A 177 -7.51 -21.13 -39.68
CA ILE A 177 -8.62 -20.87 -38.75
C ILE A 177 -8.17 -19.93 -37.62
N SER A 178 -7.00 -20.17 -37.03
CA SER A 178 -6.48 -19.30 -35.95
C SER A 178 -6.34 -17.86 -36.41
N ARG A 179 -5.87 -17.62 -37.65
CA ARG A 179 -5.74 -16.25 -38.20
C ARG A 179 -7.10 -15.59 -38.40
N ILE A 180 -8.08 -16.30 -38.91
CA ILE A 180 -9.46 -15.80 -39.05
C ILE A 180 -10.06 -15.46 -37.70
N LEU A 181 -9.97 -16.37 -36.70
CA LEU A 181 -10.52 -16.17 -35.38
C LEU A 181 -9.81 -15.07 -34.58
N ARG A 182 -8.49 -14.88 -34.77
CA ARG A 182 -7.76 -13.73 -34.17
C ARG A 182 -8.35 -12.39 -34.67
N ARG A 183 -8.56 -12.28 -35.99
CA ARG A 183 -9.12 -11.09 -36.63
C ARG A 183 -10.57 -10.89 -36.18
N TYR A 184 -11.39 -11.92 -36.17
CA TYR A 184 -12.76 -11.88 -35.68
C TYR A 184 -12.79 -11.36 -34.24
N ALA A 185 -11.99 -11.97 -33.35
CA ALA A 185 -11.93 -11.57 -31.96
C ALA A 185 -11.53 -10.11 -31.76
N ARG A 186 -10.58 -9.61 -32.56
CA ARG A 186 -10.11 -8.23 -32.46
C ARG A 186 -11.19 -7.19 -32.72
N TYR A 187 -12.15 -7.51 -33.60
CA TYR A 187 -13.15 -6.54 -34.06
C TYR A 187 -14.59 -6.87 -33.65
N ASN A 188 -14.83 -8.06 -33.10
CA ASN A 188 -16.17 -8.50 -32.70
C ASN A 188 -16.25 -8.95 -31.23
N SER A 189 -15.24 -8.66 -30.41
CA SER A 189 -15.31 -8.89 -28.96
C SER A 189 -16.30 -7.92 -28.29
N PRO A 190 -17.03 -8.39 -27.25
CA PRO A 190 -17.07 -9.75 -26.73
C PRO A 190 -17.90 -10.70 -27.58
N PHE A 191 -17.62 -12.02 -27.54
CA PHE A 191 -18.35 -13.04 -28.27
C PHE A 191 -18.41 -14.36 -27.49
N THR A 192 -19.35 -15.23 -27.86
CA THR A 192 -19.49 -16.59 -27.34
C THR A 192 -18.99 -17.63 -28.33
N LEU A 193 -18.74 -18.85 -27.85
CA LEU A 193 -18.46 -20.00 -28.74
C LEU A 193 -19.59 -20.20 -29.76
N ALA A 194 -20.85 -20.05 -29.34
CA ALA A 194 -22.03 -20.20 -30.23
C ALA A 194 -21.99 -19.21 -31.41
N ASN A 195 -21.52 -17.97 -31.21
CA ASN A 195 -21.39 -16.99 -32.30
C ASN A 195 -20.39 -17.46 -33.37
N LEU A 196 -19.33 -18.15 -32.99
CA LEU A 196 -18.36 -18.68 -33.96
C LEU A 196 -18.91 -19.87 -34.74
N VAL A 197 -19.57 -20.81 -34.05
CA VAL A 197 -20.09 -22.02 -34.67
C VAL A 197 -21.26 -21.70 -35.59
N GLU A 198 -22.10 -20.70 -35.25
CA GLU A 198 -23.15 -20.19 -36.14
C GLU A 198 -22.57 -19.56 -37.41
N ARG A 199 -21.48 -18.77 -37.24
CA ARG A 199 -20.89 -18.01 -38.34
C ARG A 199 -20.02 -18.85 -39.28
N TYR A 200 -19.21 -19.74 -38.73
CA TYR A 200 -18.18 -20.50 -39.44
C TYR A 200 -18.52 -21.99 -39.52
N PRO A 201 -18.13 -22.69 -40.58
CA PRO A 201 -18.36 -24.12 -40.72
C PRO A 201 -17.39 -24.99 -39.89
N TYR A 202 -17.07 -24.54 -38.65
CA TYR A 202 -16.15 -25.23 -37.77
C TYR A 202 -16.91 -26.00 -36.68
N THR A 203 -16.38 -27.17 -36.29
CA THR A 203 -16.94 -27.94 -35.17
C THR A 203 -16.63 -27.27 -33.82
N ASN A 204 -17.49 -27.51 -32.82
CA ASN A 204 -17.29 -27.00 -31.45
C ASN A 204 -15.89 -27.33 -30.91
N GLU A 205 -15.49 -28.61 -31.04
CA GLU A 205 -14.19 -29.12 -30.56
C GLU A 205 -13.01 -28.37 -31.21
N LYS A 206 -13.12 -28.06 -32.51
CA LYS A 206 -12.08 -27.35 -33.24
C LYS A 206 -11.98 -25.90 -32.82
N CYS A 207 -13.14 -25.23 -32.63
CA CYS A 207 -13.18 -23.87 -32.11
C CYS A 207 -12.60 -23.81 -30.69
N GLU A 208 -13.00 -24.71 -29.79
CA GLU A 208 -12.51 -24.75 -28.42
C GLU A 208 -10.98 -24.97 -28.35
N LYS A 209 -10.46 -25.89 -29.14
CA LYS A 209 -9.00 -26.14 -29.22
C LYS A 209 -8.23 -24.87 -29.62
N ILE A 210 -8.71 -24.15 -30.64
CA ILE A 210 -8.05 -22.93 -31.11
C ILE A 210 -8.24 -21.78 -30.12
N LEU A 211 -9.41 -21.62 -29.51
CA LEU A 211 -9.66 -20.62 -28.47
C LEU A 211 -8.78 -20.87 -27.24
N ALA A 212 -8.61 -22.12 -26.82
CA ALA A 212 -7.69 -22.48 -25.74
C ALA A 212 -6.23 -22.09 -26.06
N ARG A 213 -5.78 -22.36 -27.30
CA ARG A 213 -4.46 -21.90 -27.79
C ARG A 213 -4.35 -20.38 -27.75
N LEU A 214 -5.33 -19.64 -28.25
CA LEU A 214 -5.32 -18.16 -28.26
C LEU A 214 -5.36 -17.58 -26.84
N ARG A 215 -5.99 -18.28 -25.90
CA ARG A 215 -5.94 -17.91 -24.46
C ARG A 215 -4.52 -18.12 -23.88
N SER A 216 -3.90 -19.26 -24.16
CA SER A 216 -2.54 -19.54 -23.69
C SER A 216 -1.49 -18.58 -24.25
N GLU A 217 -1.72 -18.07 -25.47
CA GLU A 217 -0.90 -17.07 -26.12
C GLU A 217 -1.19 -15.61 -25.63
N GLY A 218 -2.18 -15.43 -24.74
CA GLY A 218 -2.56 -14.12 -24.19
C GLY A 218 -3.38 -13.22 -25.14
N TYR A 219 -3.86 -13.75 -26.27
CA TYR A 219 -4.74 -12.99 -27.19
C TYR A 219 -6.16 -12.84 -26.68
N LEU A 220 -6.66 -13.85 -25.96
CA LEU A 220 -8.02 -13.89 -25.46
C LEU A 220 -8.06 -14.00 -23.95
N ILE A 221 -9.06 -13.33 -23.38
CA ILE A 221 -9.47 -13.45 -21.98
C ILE A 221 -10.87 -14.06 -21.97
N PHE A 222 -11.10 -15.06 -21.13
CA PHE A 222 -12.40 -15.71 -20.98
C PHE A 222 -12.97 -15.39 -19.60
N LEU A 223 -14.17 -14.84 -19.57
CA LEU A 223 -14.91 -14.59 -18.34
C LEU A 223 -15.90 -15.76 -18.11
N GLU A 224 -15.67 -16.54 -17.08
CA GLU A 224 -16.44 -17.74 -16.76
C GLU A 224 -17.89 -17.41 -16.38
N GLU A 225 -18.10 -16.31 -15.67
CA GLU A 225 -19.43 -15.85 -15.22
C GLU A 225 -20.41 -15.61 -16.37
N HIS A 226 -19.93 -15.06 -17.48
CA HIS A 226 -20.75 -14.68 -18.64
C HIS A 226 -20.51 -15.57 -19.85
N LYS A 227 -19.55 -16.51 -19.78
CA LYS A 227 -19.09 -17.38 -20.91
C LYS A 227 -18.71 -16.57 -22.15
N LEU A 228 -18.09 -15.40 -21.94
CA LEU A 228 -17.68 -14.46 -22.97
C LEU A 228 -16.18 -14.46 -23.20
N TYR A 229 -15.79 -14.43 -24.47
CA TYR A 229 -14.41 -14.25 -24.91
C TYR A 229 -14.19 -12.79 -25.29
N TYR A 230 -13.12 -12.22 -24.77
CA TYR A 230 -12.65 -10.88 -25.10
C TYR A 230 -11.27 -10.94 -25.73
N HIS A 231 -11.03 -10.13 -26.75
CA HIS A 231 -9.66 -9.83 -27.16
C HIS A 231 -8.98 -9.03 -26.05
N SER A 232 -7.71 -9.37 -25.71
CA SER A 232 -6.99 -8.77 -24.56
C SER A 232 -7.01 -7.23 -24.59
N THR A 233 -6.74 -6.61 -25.73
CA THR A 233 -6.76 -5.13 -25.84
C THR A 233 -8.15 -4.52 -25.67
N ILE A 234 -9.20 -5.23 -26.03
CA ILE A 234 -10.60 -4.77 -25.86
C ILE A 234 -10.97 -4.87 -24.38
N TYR A 235 -10.61 -5.98 -23.74
CA TYR A 235 -10.80 -6.17 -22.31
C TYR A 235 -10.10 -5.08 -21.50
N ASP A 236 -8.82 -4.81 -21.79
CA ASP A 236 -8.03 -3.77 -21.12
C ASP A 236 -8.66 -2.38 -21.29
N ARG A 237 -9.14 -2.06 -22.51
CA ARG A 237 -9.84 -0.80 -22.76
C ARG A 237 -11.16 -0.71 -22.01
N ALA A 238 -11.96 -1.77 -22.00
CA ALA A 238 -13.20 -1.81 -21.28
C ALA A 238 -13.00 -1.69 -19.76
N THR A 239 -11.99 -2.35 -19.24
CA THR A 239 -11.59 -2.24 -17.84
C THR A 239 -11.18 -0.81 -17.48
N ARG A 240 -10.31 -0.18 -18.28
CA ARG A 240 -9.91 1.22 -18.07
C ARG A 240 -11.08 2.19 -18.16
N LEU A 241 -11.95 1.99 -19.15
CA LEU A 241 -13.15 2.84 -19.29
C LEU A 241 -14.10 2.64 -18.12
N SER A 242 -14.31 1.41 -17.66
CA SER A 242 -15.13 1.11 -16.48
C SER A 242 -14.60 1.80 -15.23
N ILE A 243 -13.28 1.79 -15.05
CA ILE A 243 -12.58 2.47 -13.96
C ILE A 243 -12.77 3.99 -14.06
N ASN A 244 -12.56 4.57 -15.25
CA ASN A 244 -12.70 6.01 -15.46
C ASN A 244 -14.13 6.46 -15.23
N MET A 245 -15.12 5.72 -15.74
CA MET A 245 -16.54 6.04 -15.52
C MET A 245 -16.93 5.94 -14.06
N ALA A 246 -16.39 4.94 -13.33
CA ALA A 246 -16.58 4.85 -11.88
C ALA A 246 -15.90 6.02 -11.15
N ALA A 247 -14.73 6.47 -11.61
CA ALA A 247 -14.03 7.62 -11.05
C ALA A 247 -14.78 8.93 -11.31
N ASP A 248 -15.36 9.12 -12.49
CA ASP A 248 -16.16 10.31 -12.85
C ASP A 248 -17.46 10.41 -12.03
N GLU A 249 -18.00 9.29 -11.54
CA GLU A 249 -19.16 9.25 -10.65
C GLU A 249 -18.82 9.64 -9.21
N ILE A 250 -17.54 9.64 -8.84
CA ILE A 250 -17.10 9.96 -7.49
C ILE A 250 -17.11 11.47 -7.30
N LYS A 251 -18.15 11.94 -6.63
CA LYS A 251 -18.21 13.33 -6.16
C LYS A 251 -17.22 13.52 -5.00
N THR A 252 -16.54 14.67 -4.97
CA THR A 252 -15.74 15.08 -3.82
C THR A 252 -16.60 15.09 -2.56
N ARG A 253 -16.18 14.37 -1.53
CA ARG A 253 -16.87 14.19 -0.26
C ARG A 253 -16.31 15.12 0.81
N ASP A 254 -17.06 15.34 1.87
CA ASP A 254 -16.58 16.09 3.03
C ASP A 254 -15.51 15.31 3.79
N ALA A 255 -14.69 16.00 4.57
CA ALA A 255 -13.57 15.43 5.30
C ALA A 255 -13.98 14.28 6.26
N CYS A 256 -15.19 14.32 6.81
CA CYS A 256 -15.74 13.25 7.66
C CYS A 256 -15.84 11.90 6.94
N ALA A 257 -16.01 11.91 5.62
CA ALA A 257 -16.02 10.66 4.84
C ALA A 257 -14.66 9.94 4.85
N LEU A 258 -13.53 10.67 4.95
CA LEU A 258 -12.23 10.06 5.17
C LEU A 258 -12.15 9.39 6.55
N SER A 259 -12.69 10.04 7.57
CA SER A 259 -12.74 9.45 8.92
C SER A 259 -13.56 8.16 8.93
N SER A 260 -14.74 8.15 8.30
CA SER A 260 -15.55 6.94 8.13
C SER A 260 -14.80 5.85 7.36
N LEU A 261 -14.14 6.19 6.27
CA LEU A 261 -13.33 5.26 5.49
C LEU A 261 -12.23 4.63 6.36
N LEU A 262 -11.48 5.43 7.13
CA LEU A 262 -10.39 4.91 7.96
C LEU A 262 -10.90 3.99 9.08
N ILE A 263 -12.04 4.29 9.68
CA ILE A 263 -12.70 3.41 10.66
C ILE A 263 -12.97 2.03 10.06
N ASP A 264 -13.60 1.99 8.89
CA ASP A 264 -13.90 0.74 8.18
C ASP A 264 -12.64 0.05 7.67
N TRP A 265 -11.66 0.83 7.19
CA TRP A 265 -10.39 0.33 6.68
C TRP A 265 -9.58 -0.37 7.76
N HIS A 266 -9.56 0.19 8.96
CA HIS A 266 -8.95 -0.40 10.14
C HIS A 266 -9.84 -1.43 10.84
N LYS A 267 -11.07 -1.66 10.34
CA LYS A 267 -12.06 -2.58 10.93
C LYS A 267 -12.26 -2.31 12.44
N ILE A 268 -12.40 -1.04 12.83
CA ILE A 268 -12.58 -0.64 14.23
C ILE A 268 -13.92 -1.18 14.73
N GLY A 269 -13.91 -1.83 15.91
CA GLY A 269 -15.11 -2.37 16.55
C GLY A 269 -15.70 -3.60 15.86
N SER A 270 -15.06 -4.14 14.80
CA SER A 270 -15.54 -5.36 14.16
C SER A 270 -15.30 -6.61 15.03
N THR A 271 -16.19 -7.58 14.92
CA THR A 271 -16.03 -8.89 15.54
C THR A 271 -15.31 -9.83 14.59
N SER A 272 -14.30 -10.55 15.06
CA SER A 272 -13.57 -11.55 14.27
C SER A 272 -13.69 -12.93 14.92
N VAL A 273 -13.70 -13.96 14.10
CA VAL A 273 -13.81 -15.36 14.54
C VAL A 273 -12.51 -15.78 15.24
N SER A 274 -11.35 -15.36 14.75
CA SER A 274 -10.04 -15.66 15.33
C SER A 274 -9.37 -14.37 15.80
N LEU A 275 -9.17 -14.25 17.13
CA LEU A 275 -8.47 -13.09 17.72
C LEU A 275 -6.98 -13.07 17.33
N GLN A 276 -6.38 -14.24 17.15
CA GLN A 276 -4.97 -14.38 16.80
C GLN A 276 -4.71 -13.89 15.37
N ASP A 277 -5.55 -14.32 14.41
CA ASP A 277 -5.43 -13.89 13.02
C ASP A 277 -5.71 -12.39 12.89
N ARG A 278 -6.68 -11.90 13.66
CA ARG A 278 -6.98 -10.46 13.70
C ARG A 278 -5.81 -9.64 14.24
N LEU A 279 -5.12 -10.13 15.27
CA LEU A 279 -3.93 -9.47 15.80
C LEU A 279 -2.80 -9.43 14.75
N TYR A 280 -2.59 -10.52 14.05
CA TYR A 280 -1.61 -10.57 12.95
C TYR A 280 -1.95 -9.61 11.81
N GLU A 281 -3.24 -9.52 11.40
CA GLU A 281 -3.70 -8.53 10.42
C GLU A 281 -3.40 -7.10 10.87
N VAL A 282 -3.68 -6.76 12.14
CA VAL A 282 -3.42 -5.42 12.69
C VAL A 282 -1.93 -5.10 12.68
N VAL A 283 -1.09 -6.05 13.09
CA VAL A 283 0.38 -5.88 13.03
C VAL A 283 0.85 -5.68 11.59
N THR A 284 0.33 -6.47 10.65
CA THR A 284 0.66 -6.34 9.23
C THR A 284 0.23 -4.99 8.65
N GLN A 285 -0.98 -4.52 8.99
CA GLN A 285 -1.50 -3.23 8.52
C GLN A 285 -0.69 -2.04 9.04
N LEU A 286 -0.19 -2.13 10.27
CA LEU A 286 0.56 -1.06 10.94
C LEU A 286 2.07 -1.36 10.99
N GLU A 287 2.55 -2.26 10.15
CA GLU A 287 3.96 -2.67 10.11
C GLU A 287 4.89 -1.46 9.95
N GLY A 288 5.92 -1.36 10.81
CA GLY A 288 6.92 -0.28 10.78
C GLY A 288 6.43 1.08 11.32
N LEU A 289 5.20 1.19 11.82
CA LEU A 289 4.70 2.42 12.44
C LEU A 289 5.23 2.54 13.88
N TYR A 290 6.07 3.54 14.13
CA TYR A 290 6.64 3.80 15.46
C TYR A 290 5.65 4.57 16.35
N LEU A 291 5.11 3.90 17.36
CA LEU A 291 4.22 4.48 18.37
C LEU A 291 4.83 4.33 19.78
N PRO A 292 4.45 5.19 20.76
CA PRO A 292 4.80 4.96 22.15
C PRO A 292 4.42 3.53 22.56
N VAL A 293 5.31 2.83 23.25
CA VAL A 293 5.14 1.38 23.52
C VAL A 293 3.80 1.05 24.18
N GLU A 294 3.39 1.87 25.16
CA GLU A 294 2.11 1.69 25.87
C GLU A 294 0.89 1.88 24.95
N SER A 295 1.02 2.62 23.83
CA SER A 295 -0.10 2.87 22.91
C SER A 295 -0.55 1.62 22.19
N TRP A 296 0.32 0.65 21.96
CA TRP A 296 -0.04 -0.58 21.27
C TRP A 296 -1.07 -1.40 22.04
N GLU A 297 -0.83 -1.63 23.33
CA GLU A 297 -1.70 -2.46 24.19
C GLU A 297 -2.87 -1.69 24.82
N ASN A 298 -2.74 -0.36 24.98
CA ASN A 298 -3.78 0.45 25.62
C ASN A 298 -4.69 1.18 24.63
N ILE A 299 -4.27 1.35 23.36
CA ILE A 299 -5.02 2.11 22.36
C ILE A 299 -5.29 1.26 21.11
N VAL A 300 -4.22 0.79 20.43
CA VAL A 300 -4.32 0.24 19.07
C VAL A 300 -5.00 -1.13 19.05
N PHE A 301 -4.49 -2.08 19.83
CA PHE A 301 -5.04 -3.44 19.86
C PHE A 301 -6.45 -3.51 20.46
N PRO A 302 -6.74 -2.85 21.60
CA PRO A 302 -8.10 -2.88 22.17
C PRO A 302 -9.17 -2.26 21.27
N ALA A 303 -8.83 -1.23 20.48
CA ALA A 303 -9.77 -0.62 19.54
C ALA A 303 -10.16 -1.55 18.37
N ARG A 304 -9.28 -2.48 17.99
CA ARG A 304 -9.44 -3.37 16.82
C ARG A 304 -9.78 -4.81 17.16
N ILE A 305 -9.57 -5.20 18.42
CA ILE A 305 -9.72 -6.59 18.88
C ILE A 305 -10.57 -6.59 20.13
N ASN A 306 -11.84 -6.93 19.98
CA ASN A 306 -12.73 -7.06 21.13
C ASN A 306 -12.28 -8.25 22.00
N GLY A 307 -12.02 -7.99 23.27
CA GLY A 307 -11.46 -8.99 24.18
C GLY A 307 -9.94 -9.18 24.05
N TYR A 308 -9.22 -8.16 23.58
CA TYR A 308 -7.75 -8.19 23.55
C TYR A 308 -7.19 -8.52 24.95
N ALA A 309 -6.23 -9.45 24.97
CA ALA A 309 -5.49 -9.81 26.16
C ALA A 309 -4.00 -9.96 25.82
N GLN A 310 -3.13 -9.61 26.77
CA GLN A 310 -1.67 -9.57 26.58
C GLN A 310 -1.08 -10.91 26.11
N ASN A 311 -1.67 -12.03 26.54
CA ASN A 311 -1.25 -13.37 26.14
C ASN A 311 -1.42 -13.64 24.63
N LEU A 312 -2.31 -12.92 23.93
CA LEU A 312 -2.46 -13.04 22.47
C LEU A 312 -1.20 -12.52 21.76
N LEU A 313 -0.67 -11.38 22.23
CA LEU A 313 0.53 -10.79 21.69
C LEU A 313 1.76 -11.67 22.00
N ASP A 314 1.87 -12.19 23.22
CA ASP A 314 2.97 -13.08 23.60
C ASP A 314 2.97 -14.36 22.76
N LYS A 315 1.80 -14.96 22.47
CA LYS A 315 1.66 -16.10 21.57
C LYS A 315 2.06 -15.75 20.13
N LEU A 316 1.71 -14.56 19.66
CA LEU A 316 2.06 -14.12 18.31
C LEU A 316 3.59 -13.91 18.17
N CYS A 317 4.22 -13.32 19.16
CA CYS A 317 5.68 -13.19 19.20
C CYS A 317 6.37 -14.56 19.24
N ALA A 318 5.90 -15.46 20.13
CA ALA A 318 6.46 -16.80 20.29
C ALA A 318 6.28 -17.69 19.04
N SER A 319 5.31 -17.39 18.15
CA SER A 319 5.14 -18.08 16.88
C SER A 319 6.26 -17.78 15.87
N GLY A 320 7.07 -16.74 16.11
CA GLY A 320 8.12 -16.29 15.20
C GLY A 320 7.63 -15.61 13.92
N MET A 321 6.32 -15.28 13.82
CA MET A 321 5.78 -14.57 12.65
C MET A 321 6.05 -13.07 12.69
N VAL A 322 6.16 -12.50 13.90
CA VAL A 322 6.37 -11.07 14.10
C VAL A 322 7.53 -10.80 15.05
N THR A 323 8.16 -9.66 14.86
CA THR A 323 9.17 -9.12 15.76
C THR A 323 8.89 -7.64 15.99
N TRP A 324 9.57 -7.06 16.97
CA TRP A 324 9.42 -5.64 17.33
C TRP A 324 10.76 -4.94 17.34
N ARG A 325 10.75 -3.63 17.18
CA ARG A 325 11.95 -2.80 17.28
C ARG A 325 11.64 -1.51 18.00
N ILE A 326 12.58 -1.09 18.83
CA ILE A 326 12.56 0.24 19.44
C ILE A 326 13.30 1.21 18.53
N SER A 327 12.74 2.42 18.35
CA SER A 327 13.43 3.51 17.66
C SER A 327 14.66 3.90 18.49
N PRO A 328 15.86 4.03 17.88
CA PRO A 328 17.02 4.58 18.56
C PRO A 328 16.68 5.95 19.15
N LEU A 329 17.01 6.17 20.42
CA LEU A 329 16.50 7.29 21.19
C LEU A 329 17.39 8.52 21.12
N ASP A 330 16.72 9.68 20.94
CA ASP A 330 17.28 10.98 21.31
C ASP A 330 17.02 11.31 22.81
N SER A 331 16.05 10.64 23.46
CA SER A 331 15.75 10.80 24.89
C SER A 331 15.02 9.58 25.48
N ILE A 332 15.31 9.26 26.75
CA ILE A 332 14.74 8.12 27.51
C ILE A 332 13.23 8.28 27.77
N THR A 333 12.65 9.47 27.54
CA THR A 333 11.25 9.78 27.88
C THR A 333 10.24 9.36 26.83
N ASP A 334 10.67 9.15 25.56
CA ASP A 334 9.78 8.90 24.44
C ASP A 334 10.13 7.62 23.66
N ILE A 335 10.07 6.48 24.38
CA ILE A 335 10.36 5.18 23.77
C ILE A 335 9.25 4.83 22.79
N LYS A 336 9.58 4.76 21.50
CA LYS A 336 8.68 4.32 20.44
C LYS A 336 9.06 2.94 19.95
N LEU A 337 8.05 2.13 19.65
CA LEU A 337 8.20 0.76 19.17
C LEU A 337 7.40 0.58 17.89
N ALA A 338 7.95 -0.16 16.94
CA ALA A 338 7.24 -0.63 15.76
C ALA A 338 7.27 -2.16 15.68
N TRP A 339 6.21 -2.72 15.13
CA TRP A 339 6.07 -4.15 14.83
C TRP A 339 6.46 -4.41 13.38
N PHE A 340 7.06 -5.57 13.13
CA PHE A 340 7.46 -6.04 11.80
C PHE A 340 7.11 -7.52 11.64
N LYS A 341 6.80 -7.92 10.43
CA LYS A 341 6.84 -9.34 10.06
C LYS A 341 8.31 -9.78 10.01
N VAL A 342 8.59 -11.00 10.43
CA VAL A 342 9.97 -11.52 10.42
C VAL A 342 10.54 -11.53 8.99
N GLU A 343 9.71 -11.80 7.97
CA GLU A 343 10.10 -11.76 6.56
C GLU A 343 10.51 -10.36 6.05
N SER A 344 10.07 -9.29 6.75
CA SER A 344 10.42 -7.90 6.43
C SER A 344 11.75 -7.46 7.05
N ILE A 345 12.40 -8.31 7.85
CA ILE A 345 13.71 -8.04 8.45
C ILE A 345 14.80 -8.49 7.47
N SER A 346 15.85 -7.69 7.34
CA SER A 346 17.03 -8.05 6.56
C SER A 346 17.89 -8.98 7.41
N LEU A 347 18.12 -10.19 6.91
CA LEU A 347 19.09 -11.12 7.49
C LEU A 347 20.49 -10.93 6.87
N GLU A 348 20.60 -10.09 5.84
CA GLU A 348 21.91 -9.75 5.29
C GLU A 348 22.68 -8.91 6.32
N GLU A 349 23.89 -9.36 6.62
CA GLU A 349 24.84 -8.70 7.48
C GLU A 349 25.30 -7.36 6.88
N ASN A 350 24.43 -6.37 6.80
CA ASN A 350 24.89 -4.99 6.90
C ASN A 350 25.22 -4.77 8.36
N GLU A 351 26.44 -5.16 8.73
CA GLU A 351 26.97 -4.83 10.06
C GLU A 351 26.67 -3.35 10.31
N PRO A 352 25.97 -3.00 11.38
CA PRO A 352 25.75 -1.60 11.72
C PRO A 352 27.11 -0.90 11.68
N ALA A 353 27.19 0.32 11.18
CA ALA A 353 28.46 1.06 11.03
C ALA A 353 29.31 1.06 12.31
N PHE A 354 28.68 0.89 13.45
CA PHE A 354 29.22 0.65 14.76
C PHE A 354 30.03 -0.67 14.86
N MET A 355 29.61 -1.74 14.16
CA MET A 355 30.35 -3.02 14.18
C MET A 355 31.64 -2.96 13.33
N GLN A 356 31.63 -2.18 12.25
CA GLN A 356 32.84 -1.91 11.46
C GLN A 356 33.87 -1.14 12.27
N ALA A 357 33.42 -0.26 13.20
CA ALA A 357 34.31 0.44 14.13
C ALA A 357 34.91 -0.50 15.19
N LEU A 358 34.16 -1.51 15.66
CA LEU A 358 34.68 -2.51 16.63
C LEU A 358 35.69 -3.47 15.97
N THR A 359 35.40 -3.94 14.74
CA THR A 359 36.35 -4.82 14.02
C THR A 359 37.59 -4.09 13.56
N ASN A 360 37.49 -2.80 13.21
CA ASN A 360 38.67 -1.97 12.92
C ASN A 360 39.49 -1.66 14.16
N GLY A 361 38.86 -1.42 15.31
CA GLY A 361 39.57 -1.23 16.60
C GLY A 361 40.28 -2.48 17.11
N GLU A 362 39.72 -3.69 16.89
CA GLU A 362 40.38 -4.94 17.22
C GLU A 362 41.57 -5.23 16.27
N ASN A 363 41.47 -4.85 15.00
CA ASN A 363 42.58 -4.99 14.04
C ASN A 363 43.69 -3.97 14.28
N GLU A 364 43.40 -2.76 14.75
CA GLU A 364 44.41 -1.79 15.18
C GLU A 364 45.08 -2.20 16.49
N ALA A 365 44.32 -2.79 17.42
CA ALA A 365 44.90 -3.33 18.66
C ALA A 365 45.78 -4.56 18.40
N ALA A 366 45.42 -5.41 17.44
CA ALA A 366 46.20 -6.57 17.04
C ALA A 366 47.48 -6.18 16.24
N SER A 367 47.41 -5.13 15.42
CA SER A 367 48.58 -4.62 14.67
C SER A 367 49.54 -3.83 15.53
N ASN A 368 49.07 -3.21 16.62
CA ASN A 368 49.94 -2.52 17.59
C ASN A 368 50.60 -3.45 18.61
N GLN A 369 50.21 -4.72 18.71
CA GLN A 369 50.92 -5.72 19.58
C GLN A 369 52.11 -6.39 18.90
N VAL A 370 52.39 -6.13 17.63
CA VAL A 370 53.53 -6.74 16.90
C VAL A 370 54.74 -5.83 16.83
N LEU A 371 54.64 -4.57 17.22
CA LEU A 371 55.79 -3.63 17.27
C LEU A 371 55.75 -2.88 18.60
N THR A 372 56.49 -3.34 19.59
CA THR A 372 57.38 -2.65 20.53
C THR A 372 57.51 -3.44 21.82
N ASN A 373 58.52 -4.28 21.89
CA ASN A 373 59.35 -4.39 23.05
C ASN A 373 60.39 -3.30 22.87
N GLU A 374 60.32 -2.24 23.70
CA GLU A 374 61.47 -1.62 24.37
C GLU A 374 61.13 -0.29 25.05
N GLU A 375 61.52 -0.24 26.30
CA GLU A 375 61.89 0.92 27.13
C GLU A 375 60.83 1.75 27.89
N CYS A 376 61.04 1.69 29.19
CA CYS A 376 60.63 2.50 30.33
C CYS A 376 60.67 4.02 30.15
N GLY A 377 59.75 4.73 30.83
CA GLY A 377 59.94 6.15 31.16
C GLY A 377 58.71 6.83 31.76
N ASN A 378 58.75 7.02 33.07
CA ASN A 378 57.86 7.84 33.91
C ASN A 378 57.37 9.15 33.30
N ILE A 379 56.13 9.62 33.67
CA ILE A 379 55.93 10.84 34.50
C ILE A 379 54.45 11.34 34.38
N THR A 380 53.85 11.41 35.58
CA THR A 380 52.90 12.41 36.12
C THR A 380 51.65 12.92 35.34
N SER A 381 50.49 12.75 36.02
CA SER A 381 49.29 13.61 35.94
C SER A 381 49.61 15.10 36.18
N PRO A 382 48.77 16.02 35.67
CA PRO A 382 47.77 16.59 36.55
C PRO A 382 46.43 17.08 35.93
N ALA A 383 45.42 17.03 36.79
CA ALA A 383 44.41 18.04 37.11
C ALA A 383 43.35 18.55 36.10
N LEU A 384 42.11 18.23 36.45
CA LEU A 384 40.89 19.04 36.53
C LEU A 384 40.87 20.44 35.84
N ALA A 385 39.93 20.66 34.99
CA ALA A 385 39.29 21.96 34.85
C ALA A 385 37.80 21.87 34.39
N ASP A 386 36.95 22.33 35.27
CA ASP A 386 35.53 22.65 35.07
C ASP A 386 35.28 23.53 33.84
N LYS A 387 34.21 23.27 33.10
CA LYS A 387 33.53 24.33 32.36
C LYS A 387 32.00 24.23 32.50
N LYS A 388 31.48 25.29 33.07
CA LYS A 388 30.09 25.64 33.34
C LYS A 388 29.20 25.59 32.10
N ILE A 389 28.02 25.03 32.31
CA ILE A 389 26.83 25.18 31.46
C ILE A 389 26.23 26.57 31.70
N THR A 390 26.06 27.36 30.66
CA THR A 390 25.30 28.60 30.69
C THR A 390 23.98 28.40 29.94
N ASN A 391 22.87 28.61 30.66
CA ASN A 391 21.53 28.72 30.17
C ASN A 391 21.39 29.87 29.16
N VAL A 392 20.73 29.62 28.06
CA VAL A 392 20.25 30.67 27.16
C VAL A 392 18.72 30.65 27.11
N SER A 393 18.16 31.71 27.61
CA SER A 393 16.73 32.01 27.63
C SER A 393 16.25 32.49 26.25
N PHE A 394 15.08 31.97 25.84
CA PHE A 394 14.35 32.44 24.65
C PHE A 394 13.77 33.87 24.87
N ARG A 395 14.08 34.76 23.97
CA ARG A 395 13.28 36.00 23.73
C ARG A 395 12.63 35.94 22.37
N LYS A 396 11.32 36.18 22.34
CA LYS A 396 10.53 36.48 21.13
C LYS A 396 10.99 37.82 20.53
N SER A 397 11.11 37.88 19.22
CA SER A 397 10.94 39.10 18.44
C SER A 397 10.41 38.77 17.07
N ASP A 398 9.31 39.41 16.71
CA ASP A 398 8.72 39.49 15.36
C ASP A 398 9.73 40.18 14.44
N ASP A 399 9.84 39.73 13.19
CA ASP A 399 9.76 40.54 11.98
C ASP A 399 10.23 39.79 10.72
N GLU A 400 9.67 40.24 9.62
CA GLU A 400 9.76 39.79 8.24
C GLU A 400 11.18 39.72 7.67
N ASP A 401 11.30 38.97 6.56
CA ASP A 401 12.42 38.78 5.65
C ASP A 401 13.38 37.57 5.93
N ASN A 402 13.08 36.45 5.27
CA ASN A 402 14.17 35.59 4.83
C ASN A 402 13.74 34.54 3.76
N LYS A 403 13.98 34.88 2.50
CA LYS A 403 13.92 33.93 1.37
C LYS A 403 15.15 33.04 1.21
N ASP A 404 16.20 33.24 2.03
CA ASP A 404 17.49 32.56 1.86
C ASP A 404 17.79 31.42 2.84
N THR A 405 16.89 31.15 3.80
CA THR A 405 17.11 30.09 4.81
C THR A 405 16.64 28.70 4.38
N LEU A 406 15.92 28.58 3.27
CA LEU A 406 15.42 27.27 2.77
C LEU A 406 16.51 26.41 2.07
N SER A 407 17.60 27.00 1.63
CA SER A 407 18.71 26.27 1.00
C SER A 407 19.70 25.66 2.00
N GLN A 408 19.75 26.16 3.23
CA GLN A 408 20.62 25.63 4.29
C GLN A 408 20.01 24.46 5.05
N ILE A 409 18.66 24.40 5.16
CA ILE A 409 17.98 23.29 5.85
C ILE A 409 18.03 21.98 5.04
N SER A 410 18.15 22.07 3.71
CA SER A 410 18.25 20.87 2.85
C SER A 410 19.63 20.19 2.86
N THR A 411 20.68 20.92 3.29
CA THR A 411 22.03 20.37 3.40
C THR A 411 22.28 19.70 4.75
N ASP A 412 21.59 20.11 5.81
CA ASP A 412 21.71 19.51 7.13
C ASP A 412 20.97 18.17 7.27
N MET A 413 19.98 17.89 6.41
CA MET A 413 19.30 16.59 6.39
C MET A 413 20.12 15.47 5.72
N LYS A 414 21.17 15.78 4.96
CA LYS A 414 22.06 14.78 4.34
C LYS A 414 23.18 14.30 5.25
N ASN A 415 23.41 14.96 6.39
CA ASN A 415 24.38 14.56 7.41
C ASN A 415 23.69 14.22 8.75
N LYS A 416 22.66 13.35 8.74
CA LYS A 416 22.31 12.62 9.95
C LYS A 416 23.46 11.68 10.24
N ASN A 417 24.37 12.10 11.11
CA ASN A 417 25.31 11.22 11.78
C ASN A 417 24.52 10.01 12.25
N VAL A 418 24.85 8.83 11.73
CA VAL A 418 24.36 7.55 12.26
C VAL A 418 24.76 7.55 13.73
N PHE A 419 23.79 7.72 14.63
CA PHE A 419 24.01 7.67 16.07
C PHE A 419 24.51 6.26 16.37
N THR A 420 25.81 6.10 16.61
CA THR A 420 26.40 4.85 17.06
C THR A 420 26.37 4.89 18.59
N PRO A 421 25.47 4.14 19.24
CA PRO A 421 25.43 4.14 20.71
C PRO A 421 26.75 3.57 21.26
N GLU A 422 27.40 4.32 22.11
CA GLU A 422 28.56 3.81 22.85
C GLU A 422 28.11 2.67 23.77
N LEU A 423 28.79 1.54 23.68
CA LEU A 423 28.55 0.38 24.53
C LEU A 423 29.58 0.33 25.65
N THR A 424 29.11 0.07 26.87
CA THR A 424 29.96 -0.30 27.98
C THR A 424 30.58 -1.69 27.76
N ASP A 425 31.67 -2.04 28.44
CA ASP A 425 32.34 -3.34 28.27
C ASP A 425 31.42 -4.51 28.66
N ASN A 426 30.55 -4.32 29.63
CA ASN A 426 29.56 -5.31 30.01
C ASN A 426 28.51 -5.52 28.90
N GLU A 427 28.01 -4.45 28.26
CA GLU A 427 27.11 -4.51 27.14
C GLU A 427 27.76 -5.19 25.93
N LYS A 428 29.05 -4.87 25.64
CA LYS A 428 29.82 -5.54 24.59
C LYS A 428 29.91 -7.05 24.85
N THR A 429 30.12 -7.45 26.09
CA THR A 429 30.20 -8.88 26.46
C THR A 429 28.91 -9.62 26.13
N ILE A 430 27.73 -9.12 26.55
CA ILE A 430 26.44 -9.75 26.26
C ILE A 430 26.16 -9.70 24.77
N TYR A 431 26.44 -8.58 24.10
CA TYR A 431 26.25 -8.45 22.66
C TYR A 431 27.06 -9.49 21.87
N MET A 432 28.34 -9.69 22.23
CA MET A 432 29.22 -10.68 21.59
C MET A 432 28.79 -12.12 21.87
N ILE A 433 28.23 -12.40 23.04
CA ILE A 433 27.64 -13.74 23.32
C ILE A 433 26.46 -14.00 22.38
N LEU A 434 25.55 -13.04 22.24
CA LEU A 434 24.41 -13.13 21.34
C LEU A 434 24.84 -13.26 19.87
N LYS A 435 25.87 -12.52 19.45
CA LYS A 435 26.46 -12.62 18.10
C LYS A 435 27.02 -14.01 17.81
N ARG A 436 27.70 -14.62 18.76
CA ARG A 436 28.34 -15.94 18.58
C ARG A 436 27.35 -17.10 18.71
N LYS A 437 26.37 -17.02 19.60
CA LYS A 437 25.46 -18.12 19.96
C LYS A 437 24.09 -18.02 19.28
N GLY A 438 23.74 -16.86 18.74
CA GLY A 438 22.38 -16.57 18.28
C GLY A 438 21.41 -16.38 19.44
N ALA A 439 20.15 -16.75 19.23
CA ALA A 439 19.08 -16.55 20.23
C ALA A 439 19.35 -17.35 21.52
N CYS A 440 19.39 -16.65 22.67
CA CYS A 440 19.71 -17.22 23.98
C CYS A 440 18.69 -16.85 25.04
N PHE A 441 18.41 -17.79 25.96
CA PHE A 441 17.67 -17.49 27.18
C PHE A 441 18.52 -16.69 28.19
N THR A 442 17.85 -15.95 29.06
CA THR A 442 18.53 -15.12 30.09
C THR A 442 19.47 -15.94 30.97
N HIS A 443 19.09 -17.17 31.38
CA HIS A 443 19.94 -18.01 32.21
C HIS A 443 21.23 -18.46 31.50
N VAL A 444 21.18 -18.65 30.16
CA VAL A 444 22.36 -18.98 29.35
C VAL A 444 23.29 -17.78 29.29
N LEU A 445 22.77 -16.57 29.09
CA LEU A 445 23.56 -15.34 29.12
C LEU A 445 24.22 -15.12 30.46
N THR A 446 23.52 -15.39 31.58
CA THR A 446 24.05 -15.34 32.94
C THR A 446 25.23 -16.31 33.15
N SER A 447 25.06 -17.55 32.66
CA SER A 447 26.12 -18.57 32.79
C SER A 447 27.34 -18.26 31.94
N LEU A 448 27.15 -17.74 30.71
CA LEU A 448 28.29 -17.45 29.80
C LEU A 448 29.04 -16.17 30.13
N SER A 449 28.35 -15.17 30.70
CA SER A 449 28.95 -13.87 31.04
C SER A 449 29.57 -13.84 32.44
N ASN A 450 29.24 -14.80 33.32
CA ASN A 450 29.55 -14.78 34.77
C ASN A 450 28.96 -13.56 35.50
N PHE A 451 27.98 -12.86 34.93
CA PHE A 451 27.30 -11.78 35.60
C PHE A 451 26.09 -12.30 36.42
N SER A 452 25.71 -11.55 37.46
CA SER A 452 24.47 -11.86 38.19
C SER A 452 23.26 -11.63 37.30
N ALA A 453 22.17 -12.35 37.58
CA ALA A 453 20.96 -12.24 36.83
C ALA A 453 20.38 -10.81 36.75
N SER A 454 20.49 -10.03 37.82
CA SER A 454 20.06 -8.62 37.85
C SER A 454 20.92 -7.75 36.91
N VAL A 455 22.20 -7.97 36.88
CA VAL A 455 23.13 -7.24 36.01
C VAL A 455 22.87 -7.57 34.53
N VAL A 456 22.62 -8.86 34.20
CA VAL A 456 22.25 -9.27 32.84
C VAL A 456 20.95 -8.61 32.38
N LEU A 457 19.93 -8.54 33.25
CA LEU A 457 18.66 -7.88 32.91
C LEU A 457 18.80 -6.37 32.74
N ASP A 458 19.63 -5.70 33.55
CA ASP A 458 19.91 -4.27 33.37
C ASP A 458 20.66 -4.02 32.04
N ILE A 459 21.64 -4.84 31.69
CA ILE A 459 22.35 -4.77 30.40
C ILE A 459 21.40 -5.01 29.23
N LEU A 460 20.56 -6.05 29.32
CA LEU A 460 19.57 -6.35 28.26
C LEU A 460 18.59 -5.21 28.07
N ARG A 461 18.11 -4.58 29.17
CA ARG A 461 17.28 -3.38 29.09
C ARG A 461 17.99 -2.28 28.31
N ASP A 462 19.23 -1.99 28.64
CA ASP A 462 20.00 -0.90 28.01
C ASP A 462 20.25 -1.21 26.52
N LEU A 463 20.55 -2.47 26.16
CA LEU A 463 20.69 -2.91 24.79
C LEU A 463 19.36 -2.85 24.01
N VAL A 464 18.23 -3.17 24.64
CA VAL A 464 16.89 -3.02 24.06
C VAL A 464 16.58 -1.54 23.80
N LEU A 465 16.85 -0.65 24.75
CA LEU A 465 16.65 0.79 24.61
C LEU A 465 17.54 1.39 23.51
N LYS A 466 18.72 0.82 23.29
CA LYS A 466 19.62 1.17 22.18
C LYS A 466 19.17 0.54 20.85
N GLY A 467 18.11 -0.28 20.82
CA GLY A 467 17.58 -0.94 19.62
C GLY A 467 18.46 -2.07 19.07
N LEU A 468 19.38 -2.61 19.88
CA LEU A 468 20.38 -3.60 19.47
C LEU A 468 19.95 -5.05 19.73
N VAL A 469 19.00 -5.26 20.66
CA VAL A 469 18.54 -6.59 21.08
C VAL A 469 17.01 -6.61 21.11
N VAL A 470 16.44 -7.75 20.72
CA VAL A 470 15.00 -8.05 20.77
C VAL A 470 14.77 -9.36 21.49
N ASN A 471 13.49 -9.65 21.78
CA ASN A 471 13.08 -10.88 22.46
C ASN A 471 11.88 -11.48 21.73
N ASP A 472 11.76 -12.80 21.68
CA ASP A 472 10.63 -13.53 21.12
C ASP A 472 9.40 -13.57 22.05
N SER A 473 9.40 -12.77 23.13
CA SER A 473 8.28 -12.46 24.01
C SER A 473 8.19 -10.95 24.25
N PHE A 474 6.99 -10.43 24.46
CA PHE A 474 6.78 -9.01 24.77
C PHE A 474 6.80 -8.73 26.30
N GLN A 475 6.81 -9.77 27.14
CA GLN A 475 6.84 -9.62 28.59
C GLN A 475 8.03 -8.83 29.14
N PRO A 476 9.28 -9.02 28.65
CA PRO A 476 10.41 -8.24 29.13
C PRO A 476 10.26 -6.75 28.89
N VAL A 477 9.66 -6.35 27.76
CA VAL A 477 9.42 -4.93 27.42
C VAL A 477 8.44 -4.31 28.41
N ARG A 478 7.34 -5.00 28.73
CA ARG A 478 6.37 -4.56 29.76
C ARG A 478 7.05 -4.41 31.13
N TYR A 479 7.97 -5.31 31.45
CA TYR A 479 8.74 -5.24 32.70
C TYR A 479 9.65 -4.02 32.71
N PHE A 480 10.42 -3.78 31.68
CA PHE A 480 11.36 -2.65 31.60
C PHE A 480 10.67 -1.29 31.63
N LEU A 481 9.45 -1.19 31.11
CA LEU A 481 8.67 0.05 31.12
C LEU A 481 7.90 0.31 32.42
N ASN A 482 7.83 -0.67 33.32
CA ASN A 482 7.11 -0.50 34.59
C ASN A 482 7.93 0.32 35.59
N LYS A 483 7.84 1.69 35.48
CA LYS A 483 8.57 2.66 36.32
C LYS A 483 8.46 2.37 37.82
N LYS A 484 7.31 1.87 38.31
CA LYS A 484 7.09 1.56 39.74
C LYS A 484 8.03 0.48 40.26
N VAL A 485 8.45 -0.45 39.41
CA VAL A 485 9.37 -1.51 39.79
C VAL A 485 10.82 -1.02 39.87
N PHE A 486 11.18 -0.03 39.02
CA PHE A 486 12.52 0.49 38.94
C PHE A 486 12.83 1.65 39.91
N GLU A 487 11.85 2.54 40.16
CA GLU A 487 12.04 3.73 40.99
C GLU A 487 11.82 3.48 42.50
N ALA A 488 10.97 2.50 42.87
CA ALA A 488 10.53 2.30 44.25
C ALA A 488 11.21 1.13 44.98
N GLY A 489 12.11 0.38 44.37
CA GLY A 489 12.55 -0.90 44.98
C GLY A 489 13.86 -0.81 45.77
N ASN A 490 13.81 -1.16 47.07
CA ASN A 490 14.97 -1.65 47.79
C ASN A 490 15.65 -2.74 46.96
N SER A 491 17.01 -2.80 46.99
CA SER A 491 17.82 -3.72 46.18
C SER A 491 17.37 -5.19 46.29
N MET A 492 16.80 -5.59 47.44
CA MET A 492 16.26 -6.93 47.70
C MET A 492 14.96 -7.23 46.91
N GLN A 493 14.09 -6.23 46.67
CA GLN A 493 12.87 -6.41 45.85
C GLN A 493 13.21 -6.52 44.35
N LYS A 494 14.18 -5.72 43.90
CA LYS A 494 14.73 -5.83 42.53
C LYS A 494 15.37 -7.21 42.32
N ALA A 495 16.17 -7.70 43.25
CA ALA A 495 16.79 -9.02 43.18
C ALA A 495 15.78 -10.17 43.16
N ARG A 496 14.70 -10.11 44.00
CA ARG A 496 13.59 -11.10 44.01
C ARG A 496 12.79 -11.07 42.71
N HIS A 497 12.55 -9.90 42.16
CA HIS A 497 11.85 -9.77 40.88
C HIS A 497 12.72 -10.28 39.72
N ALA A 498 13.99 -9.93 39.69
CA ALA A 498 14.97 -10.44 38.73
C ALA A 498 15.10 -11.97 38.80
N ALA A 499 15.16 -12.53 40.01
CA ALA A 499 15.19 -13.98 40.22
C ALA A 499 13.94 -14.70 39.71
N ARG A 500 12.73 -14.10 39.89
CA ARG A 500 11.47 -14.62 39.29
C ARG A 500 11.52 -14.58 37.77
N MET A 501 12.05 -13.50 37.19
CA MET A 501 12.15 -13.32 35.75
C MET A 501 13.17 -14.28 35.13
N VAL A 502 14.25 -14.64 35.84
CA VAL A 502 15.27 -15.58 35.33
C VAL A 502 14.85 -17.04 35.53
N SER A 503 14.07 -17.34 36.59
CA SER A 503 13.57 -18.71 36.85
C SER A 503 12.34 -19.07 36.03
N GLY A 504 11.66 -18.09 35.38
CA GLY A 504 10.49 -18.32 34.57
C GLY A 504 10.89 -18.68 33.12
N ALA A 505 10.45 -19.85 32.66
CA ALA A 505 10.56 -20.26 31.26
C ALA A 505 9.87 -19.30 30.28
N ASP A 506 9.17 -18.28 30.81
CA ASP A 506 8.25 -17.41 30.05
C ASP A 506 8.90 -16.14 29.49
N LEU A 507 10.18 -15.88 29.76
CA LEU A 507 10.86 -14.65 29.31
C LEU A 507 11.30 -14.67 27.85
N GLY A 508 11.14 -15.78 27.15
CA GLY A 508 11.57 -15.90 25.78
C GLY A 508 13.10 -15.88 25.60
N ARG A 509 13.51 -15.84 24.34
CA ARG A 509 14.92 -15.82 23.93
C ARG A 509 15.30 -14.43 23.46
N TRP A 510 16.51 -14.02 23.80
CA TRP A 510 17.12 -12.77 23.38
C TRP A 510 17.95 -12.99 22.13
N GLU A 511 17.80 -12.12 21.16
CA GLU A 511 18.57 -12.14 19.91
C GLU A 511 18.96 -10.73 19.48
N LEU A 512 19.91 -10.64 18.55
CA LEU A 512 20.26 -9.36 17.97
C LEU A 512 19.12 -8.78 17.12
N SER A 513 18.96 -7.47 17.20
CA SER A 513 17.98 -6.75 16.42
C SER A 513 18.55 -6.39 15.04
N TYR A 514 18.00 -6.96 13.99
CA TYR A 514 18.40 -6.66 12.61
C TYR A 514 17.52 -5.55 12.00
N PRO A 515 18.06 -4.71 11.09
CA PRO A 515 17.29 -3.64 10.48
C PRO A 515 16.18 -4.19 9.57
N PRO A 516 15.07 -3.48 9.40
CA PRO A 516 14.09 -3.84 8.39
C PRO A 516 14.71 -3.69 6.99
N LYS A 517 14.22 -4.50 6.04
CA LYS A 517 14.59 -4.38 4.63
C LYS A 517 14.30 -2.96 4.15
N LYS A 518 15.20 -2.41 3.34
CA LYS A 518 14.99 -1.11 2.72
C LYS A 518 13.82 -1.22 1.76
N LEU A 519 12.75 -0.50 2.05
CA LEU A 519 11.60 -0.43 1.15
C LEU A 519 11.98 0.32 -0.13
N SER A 520 11.47 -0.12 -1.28
CA SER A 520 11.45 0.72 -2.47
C SER A 520 10.37 1.81 -2.31
N VAL A 521 10.42 2.85 -3.15
CA VAL A 521 9.35 3.88 -3.19
C VAL A 521 7.98 3.24 -3.40
N ARG A 522 7.91 2.24 -4.27
CA ARG A 522 6.67 1.52 -4.56
C ARG A 522 6.16 0.72 -3.36
N ASP A 523 7.04 0.00 -2.67
CA ASP A 523 6.66 -0.75 -1.47
C ASP A 523 6.20 0.19 -0.35
N PHE A 524 6.84 1.36 -0.23
CA PHE A 524 6.39 2.42 0.68
C PHE A 524 4.98 2.92 0.33
N ILE A 525 4.68 3.14 -0.96
CA ILE A 525 3.33 3.52 -1.42
C ILE A 525 2.30 2.44 -1.08
N HIS A 526 2.63 1.16 -1.30
CA HIS A 526 1.76 0.05 -0.93
C HIS A 526 1.53 -0.04 0.59
N LEU A 527 2.56 0.24 1.39
CA LEU A 527 2.44 0.31 2.85
C LEU A 527 1.48 1.43 3.29
N CYS A 528 1.57 2.62 2.67
CA CYS A 528 0.62 3.71 2.90
C CYS A 528 -0.81 3.31 2.46
N GLY A 529 -0.94 2.63 1.32
CA GLY A 529 -2.20 2.08 0.86
C GLY A 529 -2.82 1.10 1.85
N LEU A 530 -2.02 0.20 2.41
CA LEU A 530 -2.46 -0.75 3.42
C LEU A 530 -2.92 -0.07 4.72
N ARG A 531 -2.25 1.02 5.14
CA ARG A 531 -2.60 1.79 6.34
C ARG A 531 -3.79 2.71 6.17
N TYR A 532 -3.83 3.46 5.07
CA TYR A 532 -4.78 4.58 4.91
C TYR A 532 -5.77 4.38 3.75
N GLY A 533 -5.53 3.44 2.85
CA GLY A 533 -6.30 3.27 1.62
C GLY A 533 -6.07 4.38 0.60
N LEU A 534 -5.30 5.40 0.93
CA LEU A 534 -4.93 6.52 0.06
C LEU A 534 -3.53 7.01 0.40
N ILE A 535 -2.97 7.83 -0.50
CA ILE A 535 -1.73 8.57 -0.25
C ILE A 535 -1.88 10.02 -0.69
N THR A 536 -1.37 10.93 0.14
CA THR A 536 -1.32 12.37 -0.07
C THR A 536 0.03 12.90 0.39
N LYS A 537 0.31 14.17 0.12
CA LYS A 537 1.53 14.84 0.61
C LYS A 537 1.56 14.86 2.15
N GLU A 538 0.41 15.05 2.79
CA GLU A 538 0.26 15.06 4.25
C GLU A 538 0.58 13.68 4.84
N ILE A 539 0.09 12.59 4.23
CA ILE A 539 0.39 11.22 4.67
C ILE A 539 1.88 10.91 4.48
N ASN A 540 2.49 11.31 3.35
CA ASN A 540 3.93 11.15 3.14
C ASN A 540 4.75 11.84 4.25
N SER A 541 4.32 13.03 4.68
CA SER A 541 4.97 13.77 5.78
C SER A 541 4.70 13.12 7.14
N LEU A 542 3.47 12.64 7.38
CA LEU A 542 3.06 11.97 8.62
C LEU A 542 3.86 10.67 8.86
N GLU A 543 4.12 9.91 7.80
CA GLU A 543 4.90 8.68 7.82
C GLU A 543 6.41 8.90 7.96
N GLN A 544 6.86 10.17 8.02
CA GLN A 544 8.29 10.51 8.02
C GLN A 544 9.05 9.75 6.92
N SER A 545 8.46 9.74 5.73
CA SER A 545 8.97 9.02 4.56
C SER A 545 10.46 9.26 4.34
N PRO A 546 11.27 8.23 4.04
CA PRO A 546 12.65 8.41 3.59
C PRO A 546 12.73 9.01 2.19
N TYR A 547 11.60 9.14 1.49
CA TYR A 547 11.47 9.64 0.14
C TYR A 547 10.81 11.02 0.12
N THR A 548 11.28 11.90 -0.74
CA THR A 548 10.64 13.19 -0.99
C THR A 548 9.29 12.98 -1.68
N TRP A 549 8.37 13.93 -1.51
CA TRP A 549 7.08 13.87 -2.20
C TRP A 549 7.24 13.79 -3.73
N SER A 550 8.26 14.44 -4.30
CA SER A 550 8.53 14.39 -5.73
C SER A 550 8.86 12.98 -6.21
N GLU A 551 9.71 12.25 -5.49
CA GLU A 551 10.04 10.84 -5.81
C GLU A 551 8.81 9.94 -5.71
N VAL A 552 8.02 10.11 -4.65
CA VAL A 552 6.77 9.36 -4.45
C VAL A 552 5.77 9.68 -5.56
N TYR A 553 5.62 10.96 -5.93
CA TYR A 553 4.69 11.40 -6.96
C TYR A 553 5.02 10.84 -8.35
N GLU A 554 6.30 10.73 -8.71
CA GLU A 554 6.71 10.11 -9.99
C GLU A 554 6.29 8.64 -10.06
N VAL A 555 6.46 7.88 -8.98
CA VAL A 555 6.02 6.48 -8.93
C VAL A 555 4.50 6.37 -8.91
N LEU A 556 3.80 7.28 -8.21
CA LEU A 556 2.34 7.34 -8.20
C LEU A 556 1.78 7.57 -9.61
N LYS A 557 2.39 8.42 -10.43
CA LYS A 557 1.98 8.59 -11.84
C LYS A 557 2.11 7.29 -12.63
N LEU A 558 3.17 6.52 -12.42
CA LEU A 558 3.36 5.23 -13.08
C LEU A 558 2.31 4.21 -12.63
N MET A 559 1.99 4.18 -11.34
CA MET A 559 0.97 3.29 -10.78
C MET A 559 -0.44 3.68 -11.25
N GLU A 560 -0.74 4.98 -11.38
CA GLU A 560 -1.97 5.49 -12.00
C GLU A 560 -2.08 5.03 -13.46
N TYR A 561 -1.01 5.21 -14.23
CA TYR A 561 -0.97 4.75 -15.62
C TYR A 561 -1.17 3.23 -15.74
N ALA A 562 -0.62 2.46 -14.81
CA ALA A 562 -0.83 1.02 -14.73
C ALA A 562 -2.26 0.63 -14.25
N GLY A 563 -3.07 1.57 -13.78
CA GLY A 563 -4.41 1.33 -13.26
C GLY A 563 -4.44 0.74 -11.85
N GLU A 564 -3.32 0.86 -11.10
CA GLU A 564 -3.21 0.33 -9.73
C GLU A 564 -3.80 1.28 -8.69
N ILE A 565 -3.84 2.57 -8.99
CA ILE A 565 -4.39 3.62 -8.14
C ILE A 565 -5.16 4.64 -8.98
N HIS A 566 -6.01 5.42 -8.32
CA HIS A 566 -6.81 6.48 -8.92
C HIS A 566 -6.40 7.84 -8.36
N ARG A 567 -6.16 8.79 -9.25
CA ARG A 567 -5.86 10.17 -8.91
C ARG A 567 -7.14 11.00 -8.90
N GLY A 568 -7.29 11.90 -7.92
CA GLY A 568 -8.45 12.79 -7.85
C GLY A 568 -8.43 13.72 -6.64
N TYR A 569 -9.58 14.36 -6.41
CA TYR A 569 -9.90 15.16 -5.24
C TYR A 569 -11.08 14.52 -4.53
N PHE A 570 -10.84 13.45 -3.79
CA PHE A 570 -11.88 12.62 -3.18
C PHE A 570 -12.47 13.24 -1.91
N PHE A 571 -11.66 13.98 -1.16
CA PHE A 571 -12.03 14.57 0.13
C PHE A 571 -11.71 16.05 0.14
N LYS A 572 -12.70 16.88 0.62
CA LYS A 572 -12.51 18.32 0.89
C LYS A 572 -11.59 18.49 2.10
N GLY A 573 -10.95 19.65 2.19
CA GLY A 573 -10.10 20.01 3.35
C GLY A 573 -8.72 19.33 3.36
N ILE A 574 -8.41 18.46 2.41
CA ILE A 574 -7.07 17.87 2.22
C ILE A 574 -6.42 18.57 1.03
N SER A 575 -5.27 19.18 1.26
CA SER A 575 -4.59 19.97 0.23
C SER A 575 -3.93 19.08 -0.84
N GLY A 576 -3.93 19.59 -2.07
CA GLY A 576 -3.24 18.91 -3.17
C GLY A 576 -3.94 17.67 -3.74
N ILE A 577 -3.23 16.97 -4.58
CA ILE A 577 -3.71 15.78 -5.28
C ILE A 577 -3.73 14.58 -4.32
N GLN A 578 -4.78 13.78 -4.43
CA GLN A 578 -5.02 12.59 -3.63
C GLN A 578 -4.98 11.35 -4.54
N PHE A 579 -4.36 10.28 -4.08
CA PHE A 579 -4.31 9.00 -4.79
C PHE A 579 -4.98 7.92 -3.94
N MET A 580 -5.97 7.23 -4.48
CA MET A 580 -6.71 6.17 -3.78
C MET A 580 -6.49 4.81 -4.43
N PHE A 581 -6.47 3.79 -3.61
CA PHE A 581 -6.41 2.40 -4.06
C PHE A 581 -7.83 1.92 -4.42
N PRO A 582 -7.98 1.02 -5.43
CA PRO A 582 -9.29 0.56 -5.87
C PRO A 582 -10.19 0.00 -4.76
N ASP A 583 -9.60 -0.73 -3.81
CA ASP A 583 -10.35 -1.34 -2.72
C ASP A 583 -10.85 -0.31 -1.69
N SER A 584 -10.09 0.75 -1.43
CA SER A 584 -10.56 1.86 -0.59
C SER A 584 -11.64 2.68 -1.29
N LEU A 585 -11.53 2.82 -2.60
CA LEU A 585 -12.52 3.52 -3.42
C LEU A 585 -13.90 2.85 -3.36
N LYS A 586 -13.95 1.50 -3.43
CA LYS A 586 -15.19 0.72 -3.27
C LYS A 586 -15.87 0.95 -1.92
N LYS A 587 -15.08 1.17 -0.86
CA LYS A 587 -15.60 1.39 0.50
C LYS A 587 -16.14 2.81 0.73
N LEU A 588 -15.82 3.77 -0.12
CA LEU A 588 -16.33 5.14 -0.01
C LEU A 588 -17.85 5.26 -0.09
N SER A 589 -18.54 4.30 -0.71
CA SER A 589 -19.98 4.31 -0.88
C SER A 589 -20.79 3.82 0.32
N LEU A 590 -20.12 3.29 1.36
CA LEU A 590 -20.80 2.74 2.53
C LEU A 590 -21.10 3.86 3.53
N GLU A 591 -22.36 4.18 3.73
CA GLU A 591 -22.84 4.98 4.84
C GLU A 591 -22.89 4.09 6.09
N ASN A 592 -22.25 4.53 7.17
CA ASN A 592 -22.12 3.74 8.39
C ASN A 592 -22.80 4.51 9.53
N ASP A 593 -24.04 4.19 9.81
CA ASP A 593 -24.84 4.81 10.88
C ASP A 593 -24.43 4.24 12.27
N SER A 594 -23.15 4.42 12.62
CA SER A 594 -22.58 3.88 13.83
C SER A 594 -21.80 4.94 14.64
N TYR A 595 -21.88 4.79 15.98
CA TYR A 595 -21.12 5.59 16.94
C TYR A 595 -19.82 4.87 17.30
N ILE A 596 -18.71 5.38 16.82
CA ILE A 596 -17.39 4.77 17.02
C ILE A 596 -16.55 5.59 18.00
N VAL A 597 -16.00 4.90 19.00
CA VAL A 597 -15.15 5.52 20.02
C VAL A 597 -13.68 5.22 19.72
N LEU A 598 -12.88 6.27 19.58
CA LEU A 598 -11.44 6.18 19.35
C LEU A 598 -10.66 7.03 20.36
N ASN A 599 -9.49 6.56 20.74
CA ASN A 599 -8.51 7.40 21.42
C ASN A 599 -7.98 8.46 20.42
N ALA A 600 -7.74 9.67 20.88
CA ALA A 600 -7.24 10.78 20.05
C ALA A 600 -5.88 10.47 19.37
N CYS A 601 -5.10 9.53 19.95
CA CYS A 601 -3.81 9.08 19.40
C CYS A 601 -3.93 7.87 18.46
N ASP A 602 -5.12 7.30 18.26
CA ASP A 602 -5.26 6.11 17.41
C ASP A 602 -4.87 6.42 15.96
N PRO A 603 -4.12 5.54 15.26
CA PRO A 603 -3.75 5.75 13.85
C PRO A 603 -4.94 5.89 12.90
N ALA A 604 -6.11 5.31 13.21
CA ALA A 604 -7.32 5.44 12.42
C ALA A 604 -8.04 6.79 12.60
N GLN A 605 -7.63 7.61 13.56
CA GLN A 605 -8.18 8.93 13.83
C GLN A 605 -7.44 9.99 12.99
N PRO A 606 -8.07 10.62 11.95
CA PRO A 606 -7.37 11.51 11.02
C PRO A 606 -7.32 12.99 11.47
N TYR A 607 -8.20 13.42 12.39
CA TYR A 607 -8.32 14.82 12.78
C TYR A 607 -7.08 15.34 13.50
N GLY A 608 -6.59 16.51 13.08
CA GLY A 608 -5.36 17.10 13.59
C GLY A 608 -4.08 16.47 13.06
N ARG A 609 -4.20 15.49 12.12
CA ARG A 609 -3.08 14.82 11.45
C ARG A 609 -3.16 14.92 9.94
N ILE A 610 -4.19 14.33 9.33
CA ILE A 610 -4.48 14.36 7.89
C ILE A 610 -5.54 15.40 7.61
N ILE A 611 -6.58 15.46 8.45
CA ILE A 611 -7.65 16.47 8.37
C ILE A 611 -7.31 17.60 9.32
N PRO A 612 -7.14 18.86 8.84
CA PRO A 612 -6.91 20.02 9.70
C PRO A 612 -8.08 20.26 10.66
N HIS A 613 -7.81 20.76 11.85
CA HIS A 613 -8.85 21.12 12.83
C HIS A 613 -9.76 22.27 12.38
N SER A 614 -9.35 23.06 11.38
CA SER A 614 -10.18 24.10 10.77
C SER A 614 -11.38 23.58 9.99
N GLU A 615 -11.36 22.31 9.61
CA GLU A 615 -12.40 21.67 8.79
C GLU A 615 -13.56 21.09 9.60
N HIS A 616 -13.54 21.22 10.93
CA HIS A 616 -14.63 20.76 11.80
C HIS A 616 -14.78 21.63 13.06
N SER A 617 -15.95 21.55 13.71
CA SER A 617 -16.34 22.40 14.84
C SER A 617 -15.63 22.05 16.16
N MET A 618 -15.06 20.85 16.30
CA MET A 618 -14.50 20.34 17.54
C MET A 618 -12.97 20.20 17.44
N GLN A 619 -12.25 21.01 18.22
CA GLN A 619 -10.78 20.98 18.27
C GLN A 619 -10.30 20.21 19.50
N PHE A 620 -9.29 19.36 19.33
CA PHE A 620 -8.72 18.56 20.43
C PHE A 620 -7.24 18.21 20.19
N SER A 621 -6.53 17.95 21.28
CA SER A 621 -5.14 17.52 21.23
C SER A 621 -5.05 16.00 21.11
N CYS A 622 -4.14 15.52 20.24
CA CYS A 622 -3.85 14.10 20.10
C CYS A 622 -2.96 13.61 21.25
N VAL A 623 -3.54 13.46 22.45
CA VAL A 623 -2.88 12.91 23.63
C VAL A 623 -3.61 11.66 24.13
N PRO A 624 -2.90 10.67 24.76
CA PRO A 624 -3.50 9.40 25.18
C PRO A 624 -4.66 9.54 26.18
N SER A 625 -4.71 10.64 26.93
CA SER A 625 -5.79 10.93 27.86
C SER A 625 -7.08 11.41 27.22
N ASN A 626 -7.05 11.71 25.91
CA ASN A 626 -8.20 12.23 25.17
C ASN A 626 -8.79 11.12 24.27
N ALA A 627 -10.09 11.17 24.08
CA ALA A 627 -10.79 10.29 23.16
C ALA A 627 -11.96 11.02 22.51
N VAL A 628 -12.42 10.50 21.39
CA VAL A 628 -13.50 11.10 20.60
C VAL A 628 -14.53 10.02 20.22
N VAL A 629 -15.80 10.40 20.23
CA VAL A 629 -16.87 9.64 19.59
C VAL A 629 -17.14 10.25 18.23
N LEU A 630 -17.10 9.41 17.21
CA LEU A 630 -17.37 9.75 15.83
C LEU A 630 -18.73 9.18 15.41
N TYR A 631 -19.57 9.99 14.80
CA TYR A 631 -20.83 9.58 14.18
C TYR A 631 -20.78 9.97 12.71
N ASN A 632 -20.96 9.00 11.82
CA ASN A 632 -20.73 9.16 10.40
C ASN A 632 -19.38 9.81 10.05
N GLY A 633 -18.35 9.48 10.85
CA GLY A 633 -17.01 10.04 10.73
C GLY A 633 -16.82 11.43 11.34
N GLU A 634 -17.88 12.12 11.77
CA GLU A 634 -17.81 13.45 12.36
C GLU A 634 -17.64 13.36 13.88
N PRO A 635 -16.75 14.19 14.50
CA PRO A 635 -16.60 14.26 15.96
C PRO A 635 -17.84 14.85 16.62
N VAL A 636 -18.52 14.06 17.48
CA VAL A 636 -19.76 14.46 18.17
C VAL A 636 -19.61 14.55 19.69
N LEU A 637 -18.68 13.81 20.29
CA LEU A 637 -18.37 13.88 21.70
C LEU A 637 -16.86 13.77 21.92
N LEU A 638 -16.28 14.76 22.59
CA LEU A 638 -14.89 14.78 23.02
C LEU A 638 -14.78 14.51 24.51
N MET A 639 -13.87 13.61 24.84
CA MET A 639 -13.52 13.25 26.22
C MET A 639 -12.08 13.65 26.50
N GLU A 640 -11.87 14.57 27.41
CA GLU A 640 -10.55 15.06 27.81
C GLU A 640 -10.16 14.53 29.19
N ARG A 641 -8.83 14.40 29.45
CA ARG A 641 -8.27 14.01 30.75
C ARG A 641 -8.86 12.69 31.29
N HIS A 642 -8.93 11.67 30.42
CA HIS A 642 -9.55 10.37 30.74
C HIS A 642 -11.04 10.48 31.14
N GLY A 643 -11.77 11.36 30.46
CA GLY A 643 -13.20 11.56 30.68
C GLY A 643 -13.56 12.49 31.83
N GLU A 644 -12.61 13.25 32.41
CA GLU A 644 -12.94 14.26 33.44
C GLU A 644 -13.75 15.42 32.89
N LYS A 645 -13.56 15.77 31.62
CA LYS A 645 -14.31 16.81 30.90
C LYS A 645 -14.89 16.23 29.62
N LEU A 646 -16.17 16.51 29.40
CA LEU A 646 -16.88 16.16 28.17
C LEU A 646 -17.33 17.43 27.45
N THR A 647 -17.07 17.46 26.14
CA THR A 647 -17.55 18.50 25.22
C THR A 647 -18.31 17.82 24.10
N PHE A 648 -19.50 18.26 23.77
CA PHE A 648 -20.32 17.63 22.75
C PHE A 648 -20.85 18.62 21.74
N ASN A 649 -21.18 18.09 20.55
CA ASN A 649 -21.85 18.78 19.47
C ASN A 649 -23.00 17.91 18.97
N GLY A 650 -24.12 18.50 18.60
CA GLY A 650 -25.30 17.79 18.12
C GLY A 650 -26.49 17.83 19.09
N ASP A 651 -27.56 17.13 18.72
CA ASP A 651 -28.81 17.08 19.50
C ASP A 651 -28.74 16.09 20.67
N SER A 652 -29.81 16.08 21.48
CA SER A 652 -29.89 15.23 22.68
C SER A 652 -29.85 13.72 22.37
N ASN A 653 -30.32 13.29 21.18
CA ASN A 653 -30.30 11.88 20.77
C ASN A 653 -28.90 11.44 20.39
N ILE A 654 -28.20 12.29 19.61
CA ILE A 654 -26.80 12.07 19.25
C ILE A 654 -25.95 12.00 20.52
N LEU A 655 -26.16 12.90 21.47
CA LEU A 655 -25.46 12.92 22.74
C LEU A 655 -25.69 11.62 23.55
N LEU A 656 -26.94 11.18 23.72
CA LEU A 656 -27.26 9.98 24.47
C LEU A 656 -26.60 8.74 23.86
N ASN A 657 -26.69 8.60 22.54
CA ASN A 657 -26.06 7.49 21.82
C ASN A 657 -24.53 7.56 21.93
N SER A 658 -23.93 8.75 21.83
CA SER A 658 -22.49 8.96 22.00
C SER A 658 -22.01 8.60 23.40
N VAL A 659 -22.72 9.02 24.44
CA VAL A 659 -22.41 8.67 25.83
C VAL A 659 -22.58 7.15 26.05
N THR A 660 -23.58 6.55 25.45
CA THR A 660 -23.79 5.09 25.52
C THR A 660 -22.66 4.32 24.83
N ALA A 661 -22.24 4.76 23.65
CA ALA A 661 -21.09 4.19 22.95
C ALA A 661 -19.79 4.30 23.78
N PHE A 662 -19.56 5.49 24.37
CA PHE A 662 -18.44 5.74 25.27
C PHE A 662 -18.45 4.78 26.47
N LYS A 663 -19.60 4.66 27.18
CA LYS A 663 -19.76 3.70 28.28
C LYS A 663 -19.40 2.28 27.85
N ASN A 664 -19.95 1.81 26.72
CA ASN A 664 -19.72 0.46 26.22
C ASN A 664 -18.23 0.23 25.92
N ALA A 665 -17.57 1.18 25.20
CA ALA A 665 -16.14 1.08 24.90
C ALA A 665 -15.28 1.00 26.17
N PHE A 666 -15.63 1.76 27.22
CA PHE A 666 -14.93 1.70 28.49
C PHE A 666 -15.18 0.37 29.25
N GLN A 667 -16.44 -0.09 29.32
CA GLN A 667 -16.79 -1.33 30.02
C GLN A 667 -16.23 -2.57 29.33
N GLU A 668 -16.07 -2.55 28.01
CA GLU A 668 -15.44 -3.60 27.19
C GLU A 668 -13.91 -3.50 27.16
N LYS A 669 -13.33 -2.55 27.89
CA LYS A 669 -11.88 -2.28 27.95
C LYS A 669 -11.24 -1.96 26.59
N ARG A 670 -12.03 -1.45 25.65
CA ARG A 670 -11.55 -0.93 24.37
C ARG A 670 -10.96 0.47 24.47
N LEU A 671 -11.39 1.22 25.49
CA LEU A 671 -10.90 2.56 25.81
C LEU A 671 -10.37 2.58 27.25
N TRP A 672 -9.10 3.04 27.43
CA TRP A 672 -8.41 3.14 28.72
C TRP A 672 -8.51 1.87 29.56
N PRO A 673 -8.04 0.72 29.07
CA PRO A 673 -8.22 -0.59 29.74
C PRO A 673 -7.60 -0.66 31.15
N GLU A 674 -6.64 0.23 31.45
CA GLU A 674 -5.96 0.35 32.73
C GLU A 674 -6.81 1.06 33.81
N LYS A 675 -7.85 1.79 33.41
CA LYS A 675 -8.71 2.54 34.35
C LYS A 675 -9.81 1.67 34.94
N LYS A 676 -10.02 1.81 36.22
CA LYS A 676 -11.11 1.11 36.95
C LYS A 676 -12.42 1.91 36.96
N ARG A 677 -12.33 3.21 36.82
CA ARG A 677 -13.51 4.12 36.84
C ARG A 677 -13.19 5.40 36.06
N ILE A 678 -14.24 6.02 35.57
CA ILE A 678 -14.22 7.37 34.96
C ILE A 678 -14.96 8.30 35.91
N ILE A 679 -14.45 9.50 36.11
CA ILE A 679 -15.05 10.52 36.98
C ILE A 679 -15.15 11.82 36.19
N ILE A 680 -16.38 12.24 35.89
CA ILE A 680 -16.64 13.52 35.21
C ILE A 680 -16.74 14.58 36.31
N LYS A 681 -15.90 15.61 36.24
CA LYS A 681 -15.78 16.69 37.22
C LYS A 681 -15.98 18.09 36.62
N SER A 682 -15.71 18.22 35.32
CA SER A 682 -15.79 19.51 34.61
C SER A 682 -17.05 19.57 33.77
N TRP A 683 -17.84 20.58 33.97
CA TRP A 683 -19.14 20.78 33.32
C TRP A 683 -19.07 21.97 32.36
N PRO A 684 -19.93 22.00 31.31
CA PRO A 684 -20.10 23.16 30.48
C PRO A 684 -20.50 24.41 31.34
N GLU A 685 -20.07 25.58 30.90
CA GLU A 685 -20.44 26.83 31.57
C GLU A 685 -21.91 27.19 31.37
N ASP A 686 -22.49 26.79 30.25
CA ASP A 686 -23.90 26.92 29.92
C ASP A 686 -24.73 25.90 30.75
N GLU A 687 -25.62 26.41 31.58
CA GLU A 687 -26.48 25.61 32.47
C GLU A 687 -27.45 24.70 31.66
N GLU A 688 -27.92 25.13 30.48
CA GLU A 688 -28.77 24.30 29.63
C GLU A 688 -27.99 23.06 29.09
N GLN A 689 -26.82 23.28 28.57
CA GLN A 689 -25.93 22.18 28.11
C GLN A 689 -25.55 21.24 29.26
N LYS A 690 -25.32 21.78 30.45
CA LYS A 690 -25.00 21.02 31.65
C LYS A 690 -26.16 20.13 32.07
N VAL A 691 -27.41 20.59 32.04
CA VAL A 691 -28.60 19.79 32.34
C VAL A 691 -28.78 18.69 31.32
N ILE A 692 -28.66 19.00 30.01
CA ILE A 692 -28.74 18.01 28.94
C ILE A 692 -27.68 16.92 29.11
N LEU A 693 -26.42 17.30 29.36
CA LEU A 693 -25.32 16.35 29.56
C LEU A 693 -25.54 15.46 30.79
N LYS A 694 -25.96 16.02 31.93
CA LYS A 694 -26.28 15.25 33.14
C LYS A 694 -27.41 14.27 32.90
N SER A 695 -28.46 14.66 32.19
CA SER A 695 -29.56 13.81 31.81
C SER A 695 -29.11 12.62 30.98
N ALA A 696 -28.34 12.86 29.92
CA ALA A 696 -27.79 11.83 29.04
C ALA A 696 -26.88 10.83 29.82
N LEU A 697 -26.00 11.34 30.68
CA LEU A 697 -25.14 10.52 31.55
C LEU A 697 -25.95 9.63 32.51
N THR A 698 -26.99 10.18 33.13
CA THR A 698 -27.85 9.42 34.02
C THR A 698 -28.59 8.32 33.26
N GLN A 699 -29.16 8.61 32.11
CA GLN A 699 -29.82 7.63 31.25
C GLN A 699 -28.84 6.55 30.77
N ALA A 700 -27.60 6.90 30.47
CA ALA A 700 -26.55 5.94 30.15
C ALA A 700 -26.08 5.09 31.35
N GLY A 701 -26.48 5.44 32.60
CA GLY A 701 -26.18 4.67 33.80
C GLY A 701 -24.91 5.12 34.53
N PHE A 702 -24.49 6.36 34.39
CA PHE A 702 -23.50 6.97 35.29
C PHE A 702 -24.17 7.28 36.65
N ILE A 703 -23.43 7.13 37.73
CA ILE A 703 -23.89 7.36 39.09
C ILE A 703 -23.56 8.80 39.50
N SER A 704 -24.56 9.54 39.99
CA SER A 704 -24.37 10.91 40.48
C SER A 704 -23.79 10.88 41.90
N GLU A 705 -22.67 11.58 42.11
CA GLU A 705 -22.05 11.83 43.42
C GLU A 705 -21.89 13.35 43.55
N ILE A 706 -22.51 14.00 44.53
CA ILE A 706 -22.56 15.45 44.83
C ILE A 706 -22.33 16.35 43.57
N ASP A 707 -21.09 16.61 43.16
CA ASP A 707 -20.74 17.42 41.97
C ASP A 707 -20.09 16.63 40.83
N LYS A 708 -20.16 15.31 40.83
CA LYS A 708 -19.48 14.43 39.90
C LYS A 708 -20.45 13.38 39.37
N MET A 709 -20.11 12.85 38.16
CA MET A 709 -20.73 11.64 37.65
C MET A 709 -19.66 10.56 37.52
N VAL A 710 -19.97 9.35 37.99
CA VAL A 710 -18.99 8.24 38.05
C VAL A 710 -19.50 7.05 37.26
N LEU A 711 -18.61 6.47 36.44
CA LEU A 711 -18.83 5.20 35.79
C LEU A 711 -17.77 4.19 36.22
N TRP A 712 -18.21 3.04 36.72
CA TRP A 712 -17.34 1.94 37.10
C TRP A 712 -17.19 0.93 35.95
N CYS A 713 -15.99 0.39 35.78
CA CYS A 713 -15.79 -0.77 34.95
C CYS A 713 -16.57 -1.97 35.51
N LYS A 714 -17.20 -2.79 34.69
CA LYS A 714 -17.83 -4.02 35.13
C LYS A 714 -16.76 -4.88 35.81
N ARG A 715 -17.08 -5.43 37.00
CA ARG A 715 -16.23 -6.45 37.63
C ARG A 715 -16.27 -7.68 36.70
N SER A 716 -15.12 -8.07 36.16
CA SER A 716 -14.93 -9.33 35.43
C SER A 716 -15.10 -10.51 36.38
#